data_d555ffe4a041bae11b488955503f8971
#
_entry.id   d555ffe4a041bae11b488955503f8971
#
_cell.length_a   1.000
_cell.length_b   1.000
_cell.length_c   1.000
_cell.angle_alpha   90.00
_cell.angle_beta   90.00
_cell.angle_gamma   90.00
#
_symmetry.space_group_name_H-M   'P 1'
#
loop_
_entity.id
_entity.type
_entity.pdbx_description
1 polymer ?
#
loop_
_entity_poly.entity_id
_entity_poly.type
_entity_poly.pdbx_seq_one_letter_code
_entity_poly.pdbx_strand_id
1 'polypeptide(L)'
;MSSKPYSGIRVLELGSRIGASACGRLLADLGASVYVTEPRQVSDTPKGKWQDRISAMAGKESVLVDPANAQDIEAITRLIGACDVVIRSSDTEEPDFPETWVQAISQRPIVCNITAFGTTGPLAGRTSDESEIQALTGIVDTTGLPEASPTPIGIPVVEMSSGLYAASAIAIALGVYLRSGIGQTIEIALYDVSINTLTTFLAAFCAGNEPRRLGNGHGMAVPWNAYPTLDGWILICSTNDAQWKRLAHYVGPAAQVEEYAELKSRLQLRAEVDALMKDWTCRHSLDEIERILNQGGIPCGRIVNVSDLEAEPNLGLRKTVQQVRDPVSGNMAKVCSATFRFMGQQPDRVHIPEPDSGRAFMHSKLHEQKKVRHTLTQNLPTQALKGLRVIELGQLTTAPLAARHLAMLGADVIKVEPPGGESARAWAPLRNGMSHFFVASNGQKRSIELNLQDPDDRMYLAELIKDADVLLENMKPGALAKMGFAYETLQTINPRIIYCAISGFGIDSVYPGRPAVDTVVQAMSGMMDTTRCGDTPVKAGISAADITGGQTGLLLIIAAIAWREKTGHACAIDISMQDVGAWLTQHRWNGATLSRNSYPISSVAQACTHPQTIARELIATRQDSNGQSWEIIASPMHLSLTPPQLGPVIGQPSKDRLRWNSP
;
A
#
# COMPACT_ATOMS: atom_id res chain seq x y z
N MET A 1 19.13 5.83 13.96
CA MET A 1 19.96 4.81 13.28
C MET A 1 21.11 5.52 12.61
N SER A 2 22.36 5.11 12.82
CA SER A 2 23.52 5.78 12.20
C SER A 2 23.62 5.58 10.68
N SER A 3 22.87 4.64 10.11
CA SER A 3 22.75 4.44 8.66
C SER A 3 21.36 3.89 8.32
N LYS A 4 20.75 4.38 7.24
CA LYS A 4 19.48 3.86 6.71
C LYS A 4 19.71 2.58 5.90
N PRO A 5 18.67 1.75 5.62
CA PRO A 5 18.78 0.48 4.90
C PRO A 5 19.58 0.58 3.59
N TYR A 6 19.24 1.54 2.75
CA TYR A 6 19.85 1.71 1.42
C TYR A 6 20.89 2.83 1.34
N SER A 7 21.46 3.24 2.49
CA SER A 7 22.60 4.17 2.48
C SER A 7 23.73 3.64 1.61
N GLY A 8 24.11 4.43 0.62
CA GLY A 8 25.16 4.10 -0.34
C GLY A 8 24.68 3.44 -1.63
N ILE A 9 23.38 3.13 -1.77
CA ILE A 9 22.76 2.74 -3.04
C ILE A 9 22.47 4.00 -3.86
N ARG A 10 22.76 3.95 -5.17
CA ARG A 10 22.54 5.03 -6.13
C ARG A 10 21.45 4.61 -7.10
N VAL A 11 20.45 5.47 -7.25
CA VAL A 11 19.29 5.24 -8.11
C VAL A 11 19.18 6.38 -9.10
N LEU A 12 19.01 6.08 -10.37
CA LEU A 12 18.65 7.04 -11.40
C LEU A 12 17.19 6.84 -11.80
N GLU A 13 16.41 7.91 -11.76
CA GLU A 13 15.03 7.95 -12.21
C GLU A 13 14.95 8.69 -13.55
N LEU A 14 14.48 7.97 -14.57
CA LEU A 14 14.26 8.43 -15.94
C LEU A 14 12.78 8.33 -16.28
N GLY A 15 12.13 9.45 -16.54
CA GLY A 15 10.72 9.50 -16.93
C GLY A 15 9.86 10.37 -16.02
N SER A 16 8.56 10.41 -16.31
CA SER A 16 7.63 11.42 -15.76
C SER A 16 6.45 10.82 -14.98
N ARG A 17 6.33 9.49 -14.88
CA ARG A 17 5.19 8.87 -14.19
C ARG A 17 5.21 9.12 -12.68
N ILE A 18 4.03 9.36 -12.11
CA ILE A 18 3.85 9.50 -10.66
C ILE A 18 4.37 8.26 -9.92
N GLY A 19 4.13 7.05 -10.46
CA GLY A 19 4.61 5.79 -9.86
C GLY A 19 6.13 5.68 -9.79
N ALA A 20 6.86 6.15 -10.81
CA ALA A 20 8.32 6.20 -10.78
C ALA A 20 8.79 7.17 -9.71
N SER A 21 8.17 8.34 -9.66
CA SER A 21 8.47 9.36 -8.68
C SER A 21 8.20 8.88 -7.24
N ALA A 22 7.08 8.21 -7.01
CA ALA A 22 6.75 7.60 -5.72
C ALA A 22 7.78 6.52 -5.33
N CYS A 23 8.18 5.66 -6.28
CA CYS A 23 9.23 4.66 -6.09
C CYS A 23 10.56 5.29 -5.67
N GLY A 24 11.05 6.27 -6.44
CA GLY A 24 12.29 6.98 -6.14
C GLY A 24 12.24 7.67 -4.77
N ARG A 25 11.09 8.29 -4.41
CA ARG A 25 10.90 8.90 -3.11
C ARG A 25 10.98 7.88 -1.96
N LEU A 26 10.32 6.75 -2.05
CA LEU A 26 10.37 5.69 -1.04
C LEU A 26 11.79 5.16 -0.83
N LEU A 27 12.54 4.98 -1.92
CA LEU A 27 13.95 4.57 -1.84
C LEU A 27 14.83 5.65 -1.21
N ALA A 28 14.58 6.93 -1.47
CA ALA A 28 15.27 8.06 -0.83
C ALA A 28 14.97 8.12 0.67
N ASP A 29 13.72 7.94 1.09
CA ASP A 29 13.33 7.87 2.51
C ASP A 29 14.05 6.71 3.24
N LEU A 30 14.30 5.61 2.52
CA LEU A 30 15.08 4.47 3.00
C LEU A 30 16.61 4.64 2.87
N GLY A 31 17.08 5.81 2.40
CA GLY A 31 18.48 6.22 2.42
C GLY A 31 19.26 6.07 1.12
N ALA A 32 18.61 5.71 0.01
CA ALA A 32 19.25 5.75 -1.30
C ALA A 32 19.51 7.19 -1.77
N SER A 33 20.58 7.39 -2.52
CA SER A 33 20.79 8.64 -3.27
C SER A 33 20.07 8.54 -4.61
N VAL A 34 18.99 9.30 -4.77
CA VAL A 34 18.12 9.25 -5.95
C VAL A 34 18.34 10.48 -6.81
N TYR A 35 18.73 10.29 -8.05
CA TYR A 35 18.94 11.33 -9.06
C TYR A 35 17.77 11.30 -10.04
N VAL A 36 17.16 12.45 -10.32
CA VAL A 36 16.03 12.59 -11.24
C VAL A 36 16.41 13.49 -12.39
N THR A 37 16.18 13.06 -13.61
CA THR A 37 16.41 13.93 -14.78
C THR A 37 15.23 14.88 -14.98
N GLU A 38 15.53 16.17 -15.16
CA GLU A 38 14.56 17.23 -15.50
C GLU A 38 14.96 17.93 -16.80
N PRO A 39 14.01 18.43 -17.60
CA PRO A 39 14.34 19.28 -18.75
C PRO A 39 15.14 20.52 -18.32
N ARG A 40 16.12 20.93 -19.13
CA ARG A 40 16.99 22.09 -18.82
C ARG A 40 16.21 23.42 -18.73
N GLN A 41 15.11 23.55 -19.45
CA GLN A 41 14.22 24.73 -19.39
C GLN A 41 13.12 24.57 -18.34
N VAL A 42 13.50 24.58 -17.07
CA VAL A 42 12.54 24.48 -15.95
C VAL A 42 11.62 25.71 -15.85
N SER A 43 12.05 26.88 -16.36
CA SER A 43 11.28 28.13 -16.34
C SER A 43 10.04 28.12 -17.24
N ASP A 44 9.99 27.26 -18.27
CA ASP A 44 8.89 27.19 -19.23
C ASP A 44 7.84 26.11 -18.86
N THR A 45 7.95 25.52 -17.67
CA THR A 45 6.97 24.54 -17.19
C THR A 45 5.62 25.23 -16.98
N PRO A 46 4.54 24.82 -17.66
CA PRO A 46 3.21 25.40 -17.46
C PRO A 46 2.83 25.42 -15.98
N LYS A 47 2.18 26.49 -15.53
CA LYS A 47 1.83 26.72 -14.11
C LYS A 47 1.16 25.51 -13.40
N GLY A 48 0.52 24.59 -14.12
CA GLY A 48 -0.08 23.35 -13.57
C GLY A 48 0.92 22.20 -13.31
N LYS A 49 2.10 22.19 -13.95
CA LYS A 49 3.11 21.13 -13.75
C LYS A 49 4.05 21.39 -12.57
N TRP A 50 4.08 22.58 -12.04
CA TRP A 50 4.91 22.97 -10.91
C TRP A 50 4.56 22.25 -9.61
N GLN A 51 3.27 22.09 -9.37
CA GLN A 51 2.75 21.47 -8.15
C GLN A 51 3.05 19.97 -8.14
N ASP A 52 3.06 19.34 -9.31
CA ASP A 52 3.48 17.93 -9.46
C ASP A 52 4.99 17.79 -9.20
N ARG A 53 5.81 18.79 -9.62
CA ARG A 53 7.26 18.79 -9.37
C ARG A 53 7.61 18.73 -7.88
N ILE A 54 6.91 19.47 -7.03
CA ILE A 54 7.20 19.53 -5.59
C ILE A 54 7.15 18.13 -4.98
N SER A 55 6.06 17.39 -5.19
CA SER A 55 5.91 16.02 -4.69
C SER A 55 6.90 15.07 -5.37
N ALA A 56 7.16 15.26 -6.66
CA ALA A 56 8.04 14.41 -7.45
C ALA A 56 9.52 14.52 -7.04
N MET A 57 9.99 15.72 -6.68
CA MET A 57 11.41 15.99 -6.40
C MET A 57 11.76 15.90 -4.92
N ALA A 58 10.77 15.91 -4.04
CA ALA A 58 11.00 15.91 -2.60
C ALA A 58 11.93 14.77 -2.14
N GLY A 59 13.02 15.11 -1.46
CA GLY A 59 14.01 14.17 -0.92
C GLY A 59 14.98 13.56 -1.94
N LYS A 60 15.04 14.10 -3.16
CA LYS A 60 15.90 13.61 -4.26
C LYS A 60 16.90 14.69 -4.69
N GLU A 61 17.70 14.38 -5.73
CA GLU A 61 18.64 15.30 -6.38
C GLU A 61 18.22 15.52 -7.84
N SER A 62 18.22 16.79 -8.27
CA SER A 62 17.86 17.18 -9.64
C SER A 62 19.08 17.13 -10.57
N VAL A 63 18.88 16.65 -11.79
CA VAL A 63 19.87 16.71 -12.88
C VAL A 63 19.19 17.26 -14.12
N LEU A 64 19.56 18.48 -14.52
CA LEU A 64 19.02 19.12 -15.71
C LEU A 64 19.64 18.51 -16.97
N VAL A 65 18.81 18.15 -17.95
CA VAL A 65 19.20 17.45 -19.17
C VAL A 65 18.56 18.08 -20.39
N ASP A 66 19.38 18.29 -21.42
CA ASP A 66 18.93 18.52 -22.79
C ASP A 66 19.30 17.30 -23.65
N PRO A 67 18.35 16.47 -24.10
CA PRO A 67 18.63 15.29 -24.92
C PRO A 67 19.31 15.60 -26.26
N ALA A 68 19.27 16.85 -26.74
CA ALA A 68 19.95 17.28 -27.94
C ALA A 68 21.42 17.72 -27.69
N ASN A 69 21.81 17.89 -26.42
CA ASN A 69 23.16 18.35 -26.05
C ASN A 69 24.09 17.16 -25.83
N ALA A 70 25.15 17.03 -26.62
CA ALA A 70 26.12 15.93 -26.54
C ALA A 70 26.81 15.84 -25.18
N GLN A 71 27.07 16.96 -24.49
CA GLN A 71 27.69 16.96 -23.15
C GLN A 71 26.72 16.40 -22.09
N ASP A 72 25.42 16.72 -22.19
CA ASP A 72 24.42 16.18 -21.30
C ASP A 72 24.19 14.67 -21.56
N ILE A 73 24.18 14.26 -22.84
CA ILE A 73 24.11 12.83 -23.21
C ILE A 73 25.28 12.06 -22.57
N GLU A 74 26.51 12.55 -22.73
CA GLU A 74 27.69 11.91 -22.14
C GLU A 74 27.64 11.91 -20.61
N ALA A 75 27.22 13.01 -19.99
CA ALA A 75 27.11 13.13 -18.53
C ALA A 75 26.10 12.13 -17.95
N ILE A 76 24.92 12.02 -18.57
CA ILE A 76 23.90 11.04 -18.13
C ILE A 76 24.33 9.61 -18.41
N THR A 77 25.00 9.33 -19.53
CA THR A 77 25.59 8.00 -19.79
C THR A 77 26.54 7.58 -18.67
N ARG A 78 27.38 8.51 -18.20
CA ARG A 78 28.27 8.25 -17.05
C ARG A 78 27.49 8.06 -15.75
N LEU A 79 26.42 8.83 -15.52
CA LEU A 79 25.57 8.68 -14.34
C LEU A 79 24.86 7.34 -14.34
N ILE A 80 24.30 6.91 -15.47
CA ILE A 80 23.74 5.56 -15.65
C ILE A 80 24.80 4.53 -15.25
N GLY A 81 26.03 4.65 -15.75
CA GLY A 81 27.17 3.78 -15.44
C GLY A 81 27.50 3.68 -13.95
N ALA A 82 27.24 4.70 -13.17
CA ALA A 82 27.55 4.78 -11.73
C ALA A 82 26.38 4.37 -10.81
N CYS A 83 25.18 4.21 -11.32
CA CYS A 83 24.00 3.84 -10.52
C CYS A 83 23.90 2.32 -10.36
N ASP A 84 23.41 1.91 -9.18
CA ASP A 84 23.09 0.51 -8.86
C ASP A 84 21.73 0.12 -9.43
N VAL A 85 20.82 1.09 -9.56
CA VAL A 85 19.44 0.92 -10.03
C VAL A 85 19.08 2.00 -11.04
N VAL A 86 18.38 1.63 -12.11
CA VAL A 86 17.74 2.57 -13.03
C VAL A 86 16.25 2.30 -13.04
N ILE A 87 15.45 3.33 -12.75
CA ILE A 87 13.98 3.33 -12.88
C ILE A 87 13.67 4.00 -14.21
N ARG A 88 12.95 3.30 -15.07
CA ARG A 88 12.44 3.84 -16.34
C ARG A 88 10.92 3.91 -16.31
N SER A 89 10.37 5.00 -16.76
CA SER A 89 8.92 5.12 -16.96
C SER A 89 8.60 6.00 -18.16
N SER A 90 7.49 5.72 -18.83
CA SER A 90 6.94 6.56 -19.88
C SER A 90 5.42 6.58 -19.78
N ASP A 91 4.85 7.77 -19.86
CA ASP A 91 3.41 8.06 -19.98
C ASP A 91 3.02 8.51 -21.40
N THR A 92 4.02 8.76 -22.23
CA THR A 92 3.91 8.98 -23.67
C THR A 92 4.54 7.82 -24.43
N GLU A 93 4.50 7.81 -25.75
CA GLU A 93 5.26 6.88 -26.61
C GLU A 93 6.71 6.82 -26.11
N GLU A 94 7.36 5.64 -26.20
CA GLU A 94 8.69 5.44 -25.61
C GLU A 94 9.57 6.66 -25.81
N PRO A 95 10.14 7.23 -24.75
CA PRO A 95 11.03 8.37 -24.92
C PRO A 95 12.18 7.91 -25.82
N ASP A 96 12.45 8.68 -26.85
CA ASP A 96 13.56 8.46 -27.78
C ASP A 96 14.88 8.72 -27.02
N PHE A 97 15.22 7.76 -26.14
CA PHE A 97 16.47 7.82 -25.41
C PHE A 97 17.64 7.65 -26.38
N PRO A 98 18.70 8.45 -26.26
CA PRO A 98 19.91 8.24 -27.01
C PRO A 98 20.38 6.77 -26.92
N GLU A 99 20.83 6.18 -28.02
CA GLU A 99 21.29 4.79 -28.09
C GLU A 99 22.33 4.47 -27.00
N THR A 100 23.19 5.45 -26.68
CA THR A 100 24.19 5.33 -25.61
C THR A 100 23.56 5.14 -24.23
N TRP A 101 22.38 5.74 -23.97
CA TRP A 101 21.64 5.51 -22.72
C TRP A 101 21.03 4.12 -22.68
N VAL A 102 20.43 3.69 -23.78
CA VAL A 102 19.83 2.34 -23.88
C VAL A 102 20.88 1.28 -23.62
N GLN A 103 22.06 1.40 -24.24
CA GLN A 103 23.19 0.49 -24.03
C GLN A 103 23.71 0.55 -22.59
N ALA A 104 23.88 1.74 -22.02
CA ALA A 104 24.35 1.89 -20.65
C ALA A 104 23.35 1.31 -19.62
N ILE A 105 22.04 1.49 -19.84
CA ILE A 105 20.99 0.94 -18.99
C ILE A 105 21.01 -0.58 -19.02
N SER A 106 21.15 -1.20 -20.19
CA SER A 106 21.18 -2.67 -20.33
C SER A 106 22.31 -3.35 -19.55
N GLN A 107 23.36 -2.60 -19.20
CA GLN A 107 24.49 -3.08 -18.41
C GLN A 107 24.30 -2.91 -16.90
N ARG A 108 23.18 -2.33 -16.45
CA ARG A 108 22.95 -2.12 -15.02
C ARG A 108 22.46 -3.37 -14.33
N PRO A 109 22.87 -3.59 -13.06
CA PRO A 109 22.46 -4.77 -12.35
C PRO A 109 20.95 -4.81 -12.11
N ILE A 110 20.31 -3.64 -11.90
CA ILE A 110 18.87 -3.60 -11.66
C ILE A 110 18.25 -2.51 -12.52
N VAL A 111 17.32 -2.92 -13.38
CA VAL A 111 16.51 -2.03 -14.20
C VAL A 111 15.04 -2.27 -13.88
N CYS A 112 14.32 -1.22 -13.47
CA CYS A 112 12.90 -1.28 -13.18
C CYS A 112 12.12 -0.46 -14.22
N ASN A 113 11.28 -1.15 -14.99
CA ASN A 113 10.41 -0.53 -15.98
C ASN A 113 9.00 -0.40 -15.41
N ILE A 114 8.47 0.83 -15.34
CA ILE A 114 7.09 1.11 -14.91
C ILE A 114 6.32 1.58 -16.14
N THR A 115 5.35 0.78 -16.59
CA THR A 115 4.62 0.98 -17.84
C THR A 115 3.11 0.92 -17.59
N ALA A 116 2.32 1.35 -18.56
CA ALA A 116 0.86 1.26 -18.43
C ALA A 116 0.37 -0.21 -18.48
N PHE A 117 0.85 -1.01 -19.45
CA PHE A 117 0.29 -2.35 -19.74
C PHE A 117 1.32 -3.48 -19.74
N GLY A 118 2.60 -3.19 -19.50
CA GLY A 118 3.68 -4.19 -19.57
C GLY A 118 4.14 -4.48 -21.00
N THR A 119 5.01 -5.49 -21.10
CA THR A 119 5.68 -5.88 -22.35
C THR A 119 4.97 -7.03 -23.08
N THR A 120 3.92 -7.60 -22.51
CA THR A 120 3.17 -8.75 -23.08
C THR A 120 1.67 -8.48 -23.09
N GLY A 121 0.97 -9.24 -23.95
CA GLY A 121 -0.48 -9.12 -24.12
C GLY A 121 -0.88 -8.11 -25.20
N PRO A 122 -2.19 -8.02 -25.51
CA PRO A 122 -2.68 -7.23 -26.64
C PRO A 122 -2.52 -5.70 -26.48
N LEU A 123 -2.30 -5.21 -25.26
CA LEU A 123 -2.07 -3.78 -24.99
C LEU A 123 -0.57 -3.47 -24.74
N ALA A 124 0.33 -4.43 -24.96
CA ALA A 124 1.76 -4.24 -24.76
C ALA A 124 2.29 -3.03 -25.55
N GLY A 125 3.15 -2.23 -24.90
CA GLY A 125 3.74 -1.04 -25.51
C GLY A 125 2.80 0.17 -25.68
N ARG A 126 1.50 0.01 -25.38
CA ARG A 126 0.56 1.14 -25.38
C ARG A 126 0.80 2.03 -24.16
N THR A 127 0.68 3.33 -24.37
CA THR A 127 0.71 4.33 -23.29
C THR A 127 -0.68 4.59 -22.74
N SER A 128 -0.76 5.02 -21.48
CA SER A 128 -2.00 5.35 -20.79
C SER A 128 -1.73 6.19 -19.56
N ASP A 129 -2.73 6.95 -19.11
CA ASP A 129 -2.72 7.69 -17.85
C ASP A 129 -3.48 6.96 -16.73
N GLU A 130 -3.41 7.49 -15.52
CA GLU A 130 -4.12 6.97 -14.34
C GLU A 130 -5.62 6.81 -14.59
N SER A 131 -6.25 7.80 -15.26
CA SER A 131 -7.70 7.84 -15.46
C SER A 131 -8.16 6.73 -16.40
N GLU A 132 -7.42 6.48 -17.48
CA GLU A 132 -7.72 5.37 -18.39
C GLU A 132 -7.54 4.01 -17.71
N ILE A 133 -6.47 3.84 -16.93
CA ILE A 133 -6.24 2.59 -16.20
C ILE A 133 -7.38 2.33 -15.22
N GLN A 134 -7.78 3.31 -14.41
CA GLN A 134 -8.91 3.17 -13.50
C GLN A 134 -10.21 2.79 -14.25
N ALA A 135 -10.45 3.40 -15.41
CA ALA A 135 -11.65 3.12 -16.21
C ALA A 135 -11.62 1.70 -16.82
N LEU A 136 -10.50 1.30 -17.41
CA LEU A 136 -10.36 0.03 -18.10
C LEU A 136 -10.36 -1.18 -17.17
N THR A 137 -9.86 -1.03 -15.96
CA THR A 137 -9.69 -2.12 -14.99
C THR A 137 -10.84 -2.29 -14.01
N GLY A 138 -11.95 -1.54 -14.19
CA GLY A 138 -13.13 -1.65 -13.36
C GLY A 138 -13.04 -0.89 -12.02
N ILE A 139 -11.96 -0.21 -11.69
CA ILE A 139 -11.85 0.59 -10.44
C ILE A 139 -12.94 1.66 -10.40
N VAL A 140 -13.16 2.37 -11.50
CA VAL A 140 -14.22 3.40 -11.60
C VAL A 140 -15.59 2.78 -11.33
N ASP A 141 -15.86 1.57 -11.85
CA ASP A 141 -17.14 0.86 -11.65
C ASP A 141 -17.38 0.50 -10.18
N THR A 142 -16.33 0.37 -9.36
CA THR A 142 -16.47 0.08 -7.92
C THR A 142 -16.84 1.30 -7.08
N THR A 143 -16.67 2.53 -7.60
CA THR A 143 -16.69 3.79 -6.85
C THR A 143 -17.88 4.65 -7.26
N GLY A 144 -18.48 5.37 -6.29
CA GLY A 144 -19.64 6.25 -6.50
C GLY A 144 -20.92 5.72 -5.90
N LEU A 145 -21.96 6.55 -5.87
CA LEU A 145 -23.27 6.16 -5.34
C LEU A 145 -23.94 5.13 -6.27
N PRO A 146 -24.71 4.17 -5.72
CA PRO A 146 -25.33 3.10 -6.51
C PRO A 146 -26.26 3.61 -7.62
N GLU A 147 -26.98 4.70 -7.35
CA GLU A 147 -27.95 5.33 -8.24
C GLU A 147 -27.34 6.36 -9.21
N ALA A 148 -26.06 6.70 -9.03
CA ALA A 148 -25.35 7.67 -9.85
C ALA A 148 -24.40 6.96 -10.86
N SER A 149 -23.82 7.72 -11.76
CA SER A 149 -22.76 7.25 -12.63
C SER A 149 -21.52 6.83 -11.82
N PRO A 150 -20.75 5.83 -12.27
CA PRO A 150 -19.47 5.49 -11.68
C PRO A 150 -18.57 6.73 -11.57
N THR A 151 -17.82 6.81 -10.47
CA THR A 151 -17.01 7.98 -10.13
C THR A 151 -15.53 7.62 -10.11
N PRO A 152 -14.64 8.31 -10.85
CA PRO A 152 -13.20 8.09 -10.75
C PRO A 152 -12.71 8.41 -9.34
N ILE A 153 -11.76 7.63 -8.83
CA ILE A 153 -11.07 7.95 -7.58
C ILE A 153 -10.21 9.19 -7.80
N GLY A 154 -10.38 10.21 -6.95
CA GLY A 154 -9.74 11.53 -7.11
C GLY A 154 -8.26 11.59 -6.75
N ILE A 155 -7.62 10.44 -6.49
CA ILE A 155 -6.19 10.29 -6.21
C ILE A 155 -5.56 9.31 -7.21
N PRO A 156 -4.25 9.42 -7.52
CA PRO A 156 -3.55 8.51 -8.43
C PRO A 156 -3.21 7.19 -7.74
N VAL A 157 -4.24 6.46 -7.31
CA VAL A 157 -4.10 5.25 -6.47
C VAL A 157 -3.33 4.14 -7.16
N VAL A 158 -3.49 3.98 -8.48
CA VAL A 158 -2.79 2.94 -9.25
C VAL A 158 -1.32 3.30 -9.43
N GLU A 159 -1.03 4.54 -9.80
CA GLU A 159 0.34 5.05 -9.91
C GLU A 159 1.09 4.93 -8.57
N MET A 160 0.48 5.38 -7.46
CA MET A 160 1.10 5.33 -6.13
C MET A 160 1.33 3.88 -5.67
N SER A 161 0.37 2.98 -5.89
CA SER A 161 0.52 1.54 -5.65
C SER A 161 1.63 0.93 -6.52
N SER A 162 1.73 1.35 -7.79
CA SER A 162 2.80 0.90 -8.69
C SER A 162 4.18 1.33 -8.17
N GLY A 163 4.28 2.53 -7.60
CA GLY A 163 5.49 3.02 -6.94
C GLY A 163 5.90 2.17 -5.73
N LEU A 164 4.92 1.75 -4.89
CA LEU A 164 5.16 0.86 -3.75
C LEU A 164 5.63 -0.53 -4.19
N TYR A 165 4.99 -1.12 -5.21
CA TYR A 165 5.44 -2.41 -5.74
C TYR A 165 6.80 -2.32 -6.44
N ALA A 166 7.08 -1.24 -7.18
CA ALA A 166 8.37 -1.01 -7.80
C ALA A 166 9.49 -0.89 -6.76
N ALA A 167 9.29 -0.10 -5.70
CA ALA A 167 10.24 0.04 -4.60
C ALA A 167 10.47 -1.31 -3.89
N SER A 168 9.40 -2.10 -3.66
CA SER A 168 9.50 -3.43 -3.08
C SER A 168 10.28 -4.40 -3.97
N ALA A 169 9.99 -4.42 -5.28
CA ALA A 169 10.68 -5.27 -6.23
C ALA A 169 12.17 -4.89 -6.39
N ILE A 170 12.49 -3.59 -6.39
CA ILE A 170 13.88 -3.09 -6.36
C ILE A 170 14.57 -3.53 -5.07
N ALA A 171 13.92 -3.41 -3.92
CA ALA A 171 14.46 -3.85 -2.63
C ALA A 171 14.78 -5.35 -2.62
N ILE A 172 13.89 -6.17 -3.17
CA ILE A 172 14.08 -7.62 -3.37
C ILE A 172 15.27 -7.88 -4.29
N ALA A 173 15.30 -7.23 -5.45
CA ALA A 173 16.37 -7.38 -6.43
C ALA A 173 17.73 -6.95 -5.86
N LEU A 174 17.79 -5.87 -5.08
CA LEU A 174 19.00 -5.46 -4.36
C LEU A 174 19.47 -6.53 -3.37
N GLY A 175 18.56 -7.13 -2.60
CA GLY A 175 18.90 -8.23 -1.70
C GLY A 175 19.48 -9.44 -2.43
N VAL A 176 18.91 -9.82 -3.58
CA VAL A 176 19.46 -10.90 -4.44
C VAL A 176 20.83 -10.49 -4.99
N TYR A 177 20.95 -9.29 -5.55
CA TYR A 177 22.20 -8.78 -6.13
C TYR A 177 23.34 -8.71 -5.12
N LEU A 178 23.08 -8.21 -3.91
CA LEU A 178 24.11 -8.10 -2.87
C LEU A 178 24.62 -9.48 -2.42
N ARG A 179 23.79 -10.53 -2.44
CA ARG A 179 24.18 -11.89 -2.08
C ARG A 179 24.83 -12.67 -3.23
N SER A 180 24.33 -12.52 -4.46
CA SER A 180 24.74 -13.36 -5.60
C SER A 180 25.64 -12.66 -6.61
N GLY A 181 25.68 -11.33 -6.64
CA GLY A 181 26.32 -10.55 -7.70
C GLY A 181 25.54 -10.48 -9.01
N ILE A 182 24.36 -11.11 -9.07
CA ILE A 182 23.56 -11.21 -10.29
C ILE A 182 22.34 -10.28 -10.18
N GLY A 183 22.26 -9.35 -11.13
CA GLY A 183 21.16 -8.40 -11.24
C GLY A 183 19.97 -8.98 -11.98
N GLN A 184 18.88 -8.22 -12.04
CA GLN A 184 17.67 -8.60 -12.76
C GLN A 184 16.86 -7.40 -13.25
N THR A 185 16.07 -7.62 -14.28
CA THR A 185 15.07 -6.66 -14.74
C THR A 185 13.75 -6.85 -14.02
N ILE A 186 13.11 -5.73 -13.73
CA ILE A 186 11.81 -5.64 -13.05
C ILE A 186 10.84 -4.98 -14.01
N GLU A 187 9.65 -5.53 -14.13
CA GLU A 187 8.52 -4.89 -14.82
C GLU A 187 7.36 -4.71 -13.85
N ILE A 188 6.82 -3.50 -13.81
CA ILE A 188 5.59 -3.13 -13.10
C ILE A 188 4.64 -2.50 -14.11
N ALA A 189 3.52 -3.16 -14.36
CA ALA A 189 2.47 -2.62 -15.20
C ALA A 189 1.33 -2.05 -14.34
N LEU A 190 0.91 -0.82 -14.60
CA LEU A 190 -0.20 -0.20 -13.89
C LEU A 190 -1.47 -1.03 -14.00
N TYR A 191 -1.72 -1.62 -15.16
CA TYR A 191 -2.85 -2.52 -15.39
C TYR A 191 -2.86 -3.68 -14.42
N ASP A 192 -1.71 -4.37 -14.24
CA ASP A 192 -1.58 -5.52 -13.34
C ASP A 192 -1.78 -5.12 -11.87
N VAL A 193 -1.18 -3.98 -11.49
CA VAL A 193 -1.35 -3.40 -10.16
C VAL A 193 -2.81 -3.08 -9.90
N SER A 194 -3.49 -2.47 -10.87
CA SER A 194 -4.90 -2.10 -10.77
C SER A 194 -5.80 -3.32 -10.55
N ILE A 195 -5.65 -4.38 -11.36
CA ILE A 195 -6.39 -5.64 -11.18
C ILE A 195 -6.11 -6.24 -9.78
N ASN A 196 -4.86 -6.15 -9.30
CA ASN A 196 -4.48 -6.64 -7.97
C ASN A 196 -5.18 -5.88 -6.83
N THR A 197 -5.60 -4.63 -7.05
CA THR A 197 -6.31 -3.83 -6.02
C THR A 197 -7.81 -4.13 -5.90
N LEU A 198 -8.41 -4.89 -6.81
CA LEU A 198 -9.85 -5.16 -6.81
C LEU A 198 -10.34 -6.02 -5.64
N THR A 199 -9.48 -6.71 -4.92
CA THR A 199 -9.69 -7.47 -3.67
C THR A 199 -11.10 -8.09 -3.50
N THR A 200 -12.01 -7.41 -2.77
CA THR A 200 -13.38 -7.90 -2.48
C THR A 200 -14.25 -8.01 -3.75
N PHE A 201 -14.07 -7.12 -4.70
CA PHE A 201 -14.80 -7.16 -5.98
C PHE A 201 -14.34 -8.33 -6.84
N LEU A 202 -13.03 -8.61 -6.85
CA LEU A 202 -12.49 -9.79 -7.51
C LEU A 202 -12.99 -11.07 -6.85
N ALA A 203 -13.03 -11.14 -5.52
CA ALA A 203 -13.59 -12.27 -4.78
C ALA A 203 -15.06 -12.52 -5.13
N ALA A 204 -15.86 -11.47 -5.30
CA ALA A 204 -17.25 -11.58 -5.74
C ALA A 204 -17.34 -12.13 -7.17
N PHE A 205 -16.55 -11.62 -8.10
CA PHE A 205 -16.48 -12.10 -9.48
C PHE A 205 -16.07 -13.59 -9.55
N CYS A 206 -15.00 -13.98 -8.85
CA CYS A 206 -14.53 -15.37 -8.81
C CYS A 206 -15.55 -16.35 -8.21
N ALA A 207 -16.43 -15.86 -7.36
CA ALA A 207 -17.56 -16.64 -6.83
C ALA A 207 -18.76 -16.72 -7.80
N GLY A 208 -18.71 -16.09 -8.96
CA GLY A 208 -19.81 -16.02 -9.93
C GLY A 208 -20.88 -14.98 -9.60
N ASN A 209 -20.60 -14.06 -8.66
CA ASN A 209 -21.49 -12.95 -8.34
C ASN A 209 -21.13 -11.74 -9.21
N GLU A 210 -22.13 -10.92 -9.53
CA GLU A 210 -21.88 -9.63 -10.18
C GLU A 210 -21.39 -8.61 -9.14
N PRO A 211 -20.16 -8.10 -9.25
CA PRO A 211 -19.68 -7.05 -8.35
C PRO A 211 -20.50 -5.78 -8.51
N ARG A 212 -20.88 -5.15 -7.39
CA ARG A 212 -21.68 -3.90 -7.40
C ARG A 212 -21.07 -2.86 -6.48
N ARG A 213 -21.08 -1.60 -6.90
CA ARG A 213 -20.72 -0.49 -6.02
C ARG A 213 -21.83 -0.21 -5.00
N LEU A 214 -21.44 0.16 -3.80
CA LEU A 214 -22.32 0.40 -2.66
C LEU A 214 -22.19 1.83 -2.10
N GLY A 215 -21.63 2.75 -2.85
CA GLY A 215 -21.32 4.10 -2.34
C GLY A 215 -20.40 4.03 -1.12
N ASN A 216 -20.78 4.75 -0.06
CA ASN A 216 -20.09 4.66 1.22
C ASN A 216 -20.51 3.43 2.05
N GLY A 217 -21.49 2.67 1.58
CA GLY A 217 -22.02 1.51 2.26
C GLY A 217 -21.08 0.30 2.31
N HIS A 218 -21.46 -0.70 3.11
CA HIS A 218 -20.78 -1.99 3.23
C HIS A 218 -21.78 -3.13 3.06
N GLY A 219 -21.41 -4.18 2.30
CA GLY A 219 -22.32 -5.28 1.99
C GLY A 219 -22.82 -6.08 3.20
N MET A 220 -22.07 -6.07 4.30
CA MET A 220 -22.31 -6.91 5.48
C MET A 220 -22.46 -6.10 6.77
N ALA A 221 -22.65 -4.78 6.73
CA ALA A 221 -22.77 -3.95 7.92
C ALA A 221 -23.67 -2.74 7.69
N VAL A 222 -24.48 -2.38 8.69
CA VAL A 222 -25.39 -1.23 8.73
C VAL A 222 -25.58 -0.78 10.18
N PRO A 223 -25.52 0.58 10.47
CA PRO A 223 -25.13 1.63 9.55
C PRO A 223 -23.64 1.56 9.18
N TRP A 224 -23.37 1.85 7.93
CA TRP A 224 -22.03 2.06 7.41
C TRP A 224 -22.16 3.04 6.26
N ASN A 225 -22.00 4.33 6.53
CA ASN A 225 -22.18 5.37 5.52
C ASN A 225 -21.55 6.69 5.97
N ALA A 226 -21.41 7.64 5.03
CA ALA A 226 -21.11 9.04 5.31
C ALA A 226 -22.38 9.85 5.48
N TYR A 227 -22.44 10.64 6.55
CA TYR A 227 -23.60 11.45 6.90
C TYR A 227 -23.22 12.92 7.05
N PRO A 228 -24.05 13.86 6.57
CA PRO A 228 -23.85 15.27 6.81
C PRO A 228 -24.08 15.62 8.29
N THR A 229 -23.38 16.64 8.78
CA THR A 229 -23.50 17.21 10.12
C THR A 229 -23.77 18.70 10.01
N LEU A 230 -23.86 19.43 11.12
CA LEU A 230 -24.03 20.89 11.10
C LEU A 230 -22.85 21.61 10.42
N ASP A 231 -21.65 21.05 10.50
CA ASP A 231 -20.38 21.70 10.14
C ASP A 231 -19.44 20.84 9.27
N GLY A 232 -19.98 19.78 8.64
CA GLY A 232 -19.21 18.93 7.73
C GLY A 232 -19.82 17.58 7.46
N TRP A 233 -18.97 16.54 7.39
CA TRP A 233 -19.36 15.16 7.11
C TRP A 233 -18.66 14.20 8.06
N ILE A 234 -19.39 13.17 8.49
CA ILE A 234 -18.85 12.10 9.33
C ILE A 234 -19.14 10.73 8.72
N LEU A 235 -18.15 9.85 8.75
CA LEU A 235 -18.31 8.43 8.45
C LEU A 235 -18.61 7.69 9.75
N ILE A 236 -19.63 6.82 9.74
CA ILE A 236 -20.01 5.97 10.88
C ILE A 236 -20.10 4.53 10.41
N CYS A 237 -19.39 3.61 11.10
CA CYS A 237 -19.29 2.20 10.75
C CYS A 237 -19.64 1.31 11.94
N SER A 238 -20.88 0.80 12.00
CA SER A 238 -21.29 -0.19 13.02
C SER A 238 -21.17 -1.60 12.45
N THR A 239 -20.31 -2.41 13.04
CA THR A 239 -19.96 -3.74 12.50
C THR A 239 -20.74 -4.89 13.12
N ASN A 240 -21.43 -4.66 14.26
CA ASN A 240 -22.14 -5.71 14.99
C ASN A 240 -23.28 -5.14 15.86
N ASP A 241 -24.13 -6.05 16.38
CA ASP A 241 -25.31 -5.66 17.15
C ASP A 241 -24.97 -4.96 18.47
N ALA A 242 -23.86 -5.29 19.10
CA ALA A 242 -23.42 -4.62 20.33
C ALA A 242 -23.04 -3.16 20.09
N GLN A 243 -22.41 -2.87 18.95
CA GLN A 243 -22.13 -1.48 18.55
C GLN A 243 -23.43 -0.74 18.18
N TRP A 244 -24.33 -1.38 17.44
CA TRP A 244 -25.63 -0.81 17.13
C TRP A 244 -26.42 -0.45 18.39
N LYS A 245 -26.51 -1.34 19.35
CA LYS A 245 -27.22 -1.09 20.62
C LYS A 245 -26.72 0.15 21.34
N ARG A 246 -25.41 0.37 21.36
CA ARG A 246 -24.81 1.59 21.93
C ARG A 246 -25.13 2.82 21.07
N LEU A 247 -25.02 2.72 19.75
CA LEU A 247 -25.32 3.80 18.82
C LEU A 247 -26.79 4.23 18.89
N ALA A 248 -27.72 3.28 18.87
CA ALA A 248 -29.16 3.51 18.95
C ALA A 248 -29.56 4.26 20.24
N HIS A 249 -28.82 4.04 21.34
CA HIS A 249 -29.03 4.80 22.57
C HIS A 249 -28.81 6.32 22.38
N TYR A 250 -27.80 6.70 21.61
CA TYR A 250 -27.51 8.10 21.30
C TYR A 250 -28.44 8.70 20.24
N VAL A 251 -28.83 7.90 19.25
CA VAL A 251 -29.74 8.33 18.17
C VAL A 251 -31.15 8.58 18.72
N GLY A 252 -31.58 7.79 19.71
CA GLY A 252 -32.85 8.00 20.40
C GLY A 252 -33.89 6.89 20.17
N PRO A 253 -35.12 7.07 20.70
CA PRO A 253 -36.14 6.00 20.74
C PRO A 253 -36.48 5.40 19.37
N ALA A 254 -36.46 6.19 18.30
CA ALA A 254 -36.76 5.72 16.94
C ALA A 254 -35.74 4.68 16.44
N ALA A 255 -34.52 4.67 16.97
CA ALA A 255 -33.49 3.67 16.63
C ALA A 255 -33.48 2.46 17.57
N GLN A 256 -34.21 2.52 18.70
CA GLN A 256 -34.19 1.47 19.74
C GLN A 256 -35.32 0.45 19.58
N VAL A 257 -35.98 0.42 18.43
CA VAL A 257 -37.05 -0.54 18.14
C VAL A 257 -36.47 -1.93 17.87
N GLU A 258 -37.24 -2.98 18.22
CA GLU A 258 -36.83 -4.38 18.08
C GLU A 258 -36.46 -4.76 16.65
N GLU A 259 -37.11 -4.15 15.67
CA GLU A 259 -36.90 -4.35 14.24
C GLU A 259 -35.46 -4.06 13.80
N TYR A 260 -34.73 -3.16 14.48
CA TYR A 260 -33.34 -2.84 14.18
C TYR A 260 -32.34 -3.56 15.09
N ALA A 261 -32.76 -4.42 16.00
CA ALA A 261 -31.87 -5.06 16.98
C ALA A 261 -30.81 -5.96 16.30
N GLU A 262 -31.20 -6.73 15.30
CA GLU A 262 -30.34 -7.69 14.60
C GLU A 262 -29.74 -7.08 13.31
N LEU A 263 -28.47 -7.36 13.06
CA LEU A 263 -27.77 -6.94 11.85
C LEU A 263 -28.47 -7.39 10.55
N LYS A 264 -29.03 -8.62 10.55
CA LYS A 264 -29.75 -9.17 9.41
C LYS A 264 -30.95 -8.30 9.02
N SER A 265 -31.72 -7.83 10.00
CA SER A 265 -32.87 -6.96 9.78
C SER A 265 -32.43 -5.57 9.32
N ARG A 266 -31.40 -4.99 9.94
CA ARG A 266 -30.85 -3.70 9.51
C ARG A 266 -30.31 -3.72 8.08
N LEU A 267 -29.74 -4.83 7.62
CA LEU A 267 -29.30 -4.99 6.23
C LEU A 267 -30.46 -4.90 5.24
N GLN A 268 -31.64 -5.41 5.60
CA GLN A 268 -32.87 -5.32 4.79
C GLN A 268 -33.47 -3.91 4.82
N LEU A 269 -33.40 -3.23 5.97
CA LEU A 269 -33.95 -1.91 6.24
C LEU A 269 -32.91 -0.79 6.15
N ARG A 270 -31.84 -1.02 5.37
CA ARG A 270 -30.69 -0.09 5.24
C ARG A 270 -31.09 1.34 5.00
N ALA A 271 -32.01 1.58 4.07
CA ALA A 271 -32.43 2.94 3.72
C ALA A 271 -33.10 3.68 4.89
N GLU A 272 -33.88 2.96 5.70
CA GLU A 272 -34.54 3.51 6.88
C GLU A 272 -33.54 3.81 7.99
N VAL A 273 -32.61 2.88 8.24
CA VAL A 273 -31.53 3.10 9.23
C VAL A 273 -30.63 4.28 8.81
N ASP A 274 -30.26 4.37 7.53
CA ASP A 274 -29.46 5.49 7.03
C ASP A 274 -30.22 6.84 7.13
N ALA A 275 -31.54 6.85 6.91
CA ALA A 275 -32.37 8.04 7.09
C ALA A 275 -32.42 8.50 8.57
N LEU A 276 -32.57 7.56 9.52
CA LEU A 276 -32.51 7.85 10.96
C LEU A 276 -31.14 8.41 11.36
N MET A 277 -30.08 7.82 10.87
CA MET A 277 -28.72 8.28 11.14
C MET A 277 -28.50 9.70 10.60
N LYS A 278 -28.93 9.98 9.37
CA LYS A 278 -28.84 11.31 8.75
C LYS A 278 -29.63 12.36 9.55
N ASP A 279 -30.86 12.04 9.96
CA ASP A 279 -31.70 12.94 10.74
C ASP A 279 -31.04 13.28 12.10
N TRP A 280 -30.39 12.32 12.72
CA TRP A 280 -29.65 12.54 13.96
C TRP A 280 -28.39 13.38 13.73
N THR A 281 -27.53 13.02 12.76
CA THR A 281 -26.24 13.69 12.54
C THR A 281 -26.40 15.14 12.08
N CYS A 282 -27.40 15.47 11.26
CA CYS A 282 -27.67 16.85 10.80
C CYS A 282 -27.99 17.84 11.95
N ARG A 283 -28.29 17.36 13.17
CA ARG A 283 -28.60 18.19 14.34
C ARG A 283 -27.41 18.37 15.28
N HIS A 284 -26.25 17.77 14.99
CA HIS A 284 -25.08 17.79 15.85
C HIS A 284 -23.83 18.24 15.09
N SER A 285 -22.86 18.81 15.82
CA SER A 285 -21.55 19.14 15.28
C SER A 285 -20.66 17.91 15.14
N LEU A 286 -19.63 18.00 14.31
CA LEU A 286 -18.61 16.95 14.15
C LEU A 286 -17.97 16.56 15.48
N ASP A 287 -17.56 17.55 16.28
CA ASP A 287 -16.88 17.31 17.56
C ASP A 287 -17.78 16.59 18.56
N GLU A 288 -19.07 16.95 18.61
CA GLU A 288 -20.04 16.27 19.48
C GLU A 288 -20.23 14.82 19.09
N ILE A 289 -20.44 14.54 17.80
CA ILE A 289 -20.65 13.17 17.30
C ILE A 289 -19.39 12.33 17.50
N GLU A 290 -18.20 12.83 17.15
CA GLU A 290 -16.96 12.08 17.34
C GLU A 290 -16.72 11.73 18.80
N ARG A 291 -16.97 12.66 19.72
CA ARG A 291 -16.84 12.42 21.16
C ARG A 291 -17.76 11.28 21.61
N ILE A 292 -19.04 11.33 21.21
CA ILE A 292 -20.05 10.32 21.56
C ILE A 292 -19.65 8.95 21.01
N LEU A 293 -19.31 8.86 19.72
CA LEU A 293 -19.02 7.60 19.05
C LEU A 293 -17.72 6.96 19.54
N ASN A 294 -16.69 7.76 19.80
CA ASN A 294 -15.41 7.28 20.35
C ASN A 294 -15.61 6.74 21.77
N GLN A 295 -16.40 7.41 22.63
CA GLN A 295 -16.76 6.88 23.95
C GLN A 295 -17.55 5.57 23.85
N GLY A 296 -18.40 5.43 22.85
CA GLY A 296 -19.15 4.21 22.55
C GLY A 296 -18.31 3.08 21.91
N GLY A 297 -17.05 3.32 21.55
CA GLY A 297 -16.21 2.37 20.84
C GLY A 297 -16.73 2.01 19.44
N ILE A 298 -17.41 2.97 18.79
CA ILE A 298 -17.99 2.83 17.45
C ILE A 298 -17.00 3.39 16.44
N PRO A 299 -16.57 2.61 15.42
CA PRO A 299 -15.69 3.12 14.37
C PRO A 299 -16.34 4.31 13.65
N CYS A 300 -15.67 5.44 13.66
CA CYS A 300 -16.11 6.65 12.99
C CYS A 300 -14.90 7.51 12.59
N GLY A 301 -15.12 8.45 11.66
CA GLY A 301 -14.12 9.42 11.26
C GLY A 301 -14.76 10.64 10.61
N ARG A 302 -14.37 11.85 11.05
CA ARG A 302 -14.70 13.05 10.27
C ARG A 302 -14.07 12.97 8.88
N ILE A 303 -14.75 13.45 7.87
CA ILE A 303 -14.17 13.55 6.53
C ILE A 303 -13.33 14.81 6.48
N VAL A 304 -12.02 14.63 6.55
CA VAL A 304 -11.04 15.71 6.59
C VAL A 304 -10.82 16.23 5.18
N ASN A 305 -10.93 17.57 4.99
CA ASN A 305 -10.59 18.17 3.71
C ASN A 305 -9.06 18.12 3.49
N VAL A 306 -8.64 17.98 2.25
CA VAL A 306 -7.21 17.96 1.89
C VAL A 306 -6.47 19.24 2.35
N SER A 307 -7.15 20.39 2.32
CA SER A 307 -6.61 21.66 2.83
C SER A 307 -6.26 21.62 4.32
N ASP A 308 -6.99 20.81 5.10
CA ASP A 308 -6.97 20.81 6.56
C ASP A 308 -6.11 19.68 7.15
N LEU A 309 -5.50 18.85 6.31
CA LEU A 309 -4.65 17.71 6.76
C LEU A 309 -3.48 18.13 7.66
N GLU A 310 -2.93 19.32 7.45
CA GLU A 310 -1.85 19.85 8.30
C GLU A 310 -2.31 20.13 9.73
N ALA A 311 -3.59 20.47 9.90
CA ALA A 311 -4.23 20.74 11.20
C ALA A 311 -4.81 19.48 11.84
N GLU A 312 -4.84 18.34 11.14
CA GLU A 312 -5.34 17.09 11.69
C GLU A 312 -4.40 16.62 12.82
N PRO A 313 -4.94 16.38 14.05
CA PRO A 313 -4.09 16.22 15.24
C PRO A 313 -3.08 15.06 15.17
N ASN A 314 -3.45 13.91 14.59
CA ASN A 314 -2.57 12.76 14.51
C ASN A 314 -1.49 12.94 13.43
N LEU A 315 -1.86 13.47 12.26
CA LEU A 315 -0.90 13.82 11.22
C LEU A 315 0.09 14.89 11.70
N GLY A 316 -0.38 15.83 12.55
CA GLY A 316 0.45 16.82 13.22
C GLY A 316 1.45 16.20 14.21
N LEU A 317 0.99 15.33 15.12
CA LEU A 317 1.85 14.58 16.05
C LEU A 317 2.91 13.79 15.27
N ARG A 318 2.49 13.11 14.23
CA ARG A 318 3.35 12.25 13.40
C ARG A 318 4.19 13.05 12.39
N LYS A 319 4.00 14.36 12.28
CA LYS A 319 4.70 15.25 11.34
C LYS A 319 4.61 14.77 9.89
N THR A 320 3.45 14.23 9.52
CA THR A 320 3.21 13.63 8.21
C THR A 320 3.22 14.69 7.12
N VAL A 321 2.61 15.85 7.38
CA VAL A 321 2.65 17.02 6.50
C VAL A 321 3.76 17.96 6.96
N GLN A 322 4.70 18.26 6.06
CA GLN A 322 5.79 19.21 6.32
C GLN A 322 5.70 20.39 5.35
N GLN A 323 5.97 21.60 5.87
CA GLN A 323 6.14 22.77 5.04
C GLN A 323 7.61 22.96 4.71
N VAL A 324 7.92 23.09 3.42
CA VAL A 324 9.26 23.28 2.89
C VAL A 324 9.26 24.46 1.90
N ARG A 325 10.40 25.14 1.77
CA ARG A 325 10.54 26.16 0.74
C ARG A 325 10.90 25.51 -0.59
N ASP A 326 10.13 25.79 -1.64
CA ASP A 326 10.50 25.44 -3.01
C ASP A 326 11.61 26.40 -3.48
N PRO A 327 12.80 25.90 -3.82
CA PRO A 327 13.92 26.76 -4.18
C PRO A 327 13.71 27.52 -5.49
N VAL A 328 12.82 27.04 -6.36
CA VAL A 328 12.60 27.65 -7.67
C VAL A 328 11.58 28.79 -7.59
N SER A 329 10.43 28.55 -6.98
CA SER A 329 9.40 29.59 -6.83
C SER A 329 9.63 30.51 -5.63
N GLY A 330 10.43 30.07 -4.65
CA GLY A 330 10.61 30.75 -3.37
C GLY A 330 9.43 30.62 -2.41
N ASN A 331 8.34 29.97 -2.82
CA ASN A 331 7.12 29.81 -2.04
C ASN A 331 7.22 28.63 -1.05
N MET A 332 6.38 28.65 -0.01
CA MET A 332 6.18 27.50 0.86
C MET A 332 5.29 26.49 0.17
N ALA A 333 5.65 25.21 0.28
CA ALA A 333 4.94 24.09 -0.29
C ALA A 333 4.78 22.98 0.74
N LYS A 334 3.68 22.22 0.65
CA LYS A 334 3.42 21.07 1.51
C LYS A 334 3.99 19.80 0.87
N VAL A 335 4.74 19.02 1.66
CA VAL A 335 5.26 17.71 1.24
C VAL A 335 4.97 16.66 2.31
N CYS A 336 4.81 15.41 1.88
CA CYS A 336 4.69 14.30 2.81
C CYS A 336 6.05 13.91 3.39
N SER A 337 6.13 13.65 4.68
CA SER A 337 7.27 12.96 5.28
C SER A 337 7.23 11.46 4.92
N ALA A 338 8.18 10.65 5.42
CA ALA A 338 8.11 9.21 5.27
C ALA A 338 6.80 8.66 5.87
N THR A 339 6.14 7.73 5.15
CA THR A 339 4.84 7.13 5.54
C THR A 339 4.98 6.07 6.64
N PHE A 340 6.16 5.94 7.22
CA PHE A 340 6.50 4.92 8.20
C PHE A 340 7.44 5.47 9.27
N ARG A 341 7.51 4.76 10.38
CA ARG A 341 8.45 5.05 11.47
C ARG A 341 9.20 3.77 11.83
N PHE A 342 10.50 3.89 12.00
CA PHE A 342 11.21 2.95 12.84
C PHE A 342 11.00 3.39 14.29
N MET A 343 10.62 2.46 15.20
CA MET A 343 10.20 2.81 16.55
C MET A 343 11.13 3.80 17.24
N GLY A 344 10.53 4.82 17.85
CA GLY A 344 11.25 5.88 18.57
C GLY A 344 11.90 6.95 17.68
N GLN A 345 11.76 6.88 16.35
CA GLN A 345 12.34 7.87 15.45
C GLN A 345 11.28 8.81 14.86
N GLN A 346 11.58 10.09 14.88
CA GLN A 346 10.82 11.09 14.13
C GLN A 346 11.22 11.03 12.64
N PRO A 347 10.31 11.41 11.72
CA PRO A 347 10.67 11.48 10.30
C PRO A 347 11.72 12.55 10.07
N ASP A 348 12.60 12.30 9.13
CA ASP A 348 13.57 13.29 8.68
C ASP A 348 12.86 14.52 8.07
N ARG A 349 13.54 15.65 8.13
CA ARG A 349 13.09 16.83 7.40
C ARG A 349 13.27 16.60 5.90
N VAL A 350 12.19 16.78 5.16
CA VAL A 350 12.19 16.69 3.69
C VAL A 350 12.73 17.98 3.11
N HIS A 351 13.44 17.89 2.00
CA HIS A 351 13.88 19.05 1.21
C HIS A 351 13.43 18.90 -0.25
N ILE A 352 13.28 20.01 -0.94
CA ILE A 352 13.13 20.06 -2.39
C ILE A 352 14.49 20.48 -2.96
N PRO A 353 15.06 19.74 -3.92
CA PRO A 353 16.38 20.05 -4.43
C PRO A 353 16.40 21.34 -5.26
N GLU A 354 17.51 22.07 -5.20
CA GLU A 354 17.84 23.08 -6.20
C GLU A 354 17.93 22.43 -7.59
N PRO A 355 17.52 23.12 -8.66
CA PRO A 355 17.73 22.63 -10.01
C PRO A 355 19.21 22.30 -10.24
N ASP A 356 19.48 21.14 -10.86
CA ASP A 356 20.82 20.65 -11.15
C ASP A 356 21.71 20.33 -9.92
N SER A 357 21.13 20.19 -8.72
CA SER A 357 21.87 19.86 -7.48
C SER A 357 22.72 18.59 -7.61
N GLY A 358 22.25 17.61 -8.38
CA GLY A 358 22.93 16.34 -8.63
C GLY A 358 24.17 16.47 -9.52
N ARG A 359 24.34 17.56 -10.28
CA ARG A 359 25.47 17.72 -11.20
C ARG A 359 26.83 17.81 -10.49
N ALA A 360 26.89 18.41 -9.32
CA ALA A 360 28.09 18.46 -8.51
C ALA A 360 28.62 17.08 -8.13
N PHE A 361 27.70 16.14 -7.83
CA PHE A 361 28.05 14.74 -7.61
C PHE A 361 28.67 14.09 -8.86
N MET A 362 28.11 14.36 -10.05
CA MET A 362 28.62 13.84 -11.30
C MET A 362 30.08 14.25 -11.55
N HIS A 363 30.46 15.47 -11.20
CA HIS A 363 31.82 15.97 -11.36
C HIS A 363 32.78 15.41 -10.30
N SER A 364 32.34 15.21 -9.05
CA SER A 364 33.23 14.90 -7.93
C SER A 364 33.41 13.42 -7.63
N LYS A 365 32.39 12.59 -7.88
CA LYS A 365 32.34 11.20 -7.37
C LYS A 365 32.17 10.11 -8.42
N LEU A 366 31.93 10.43 -9.70
CA LEU A 366 31.81 9.42 -10.75
C LEU A 366 33.13 8.67 -11.00
N HIS A 367 34.27 9.19 -10.56
CA HIS A 367 35.58 8.55 -10.68
C HIS A 367 35.84 7.47 -9.63
N GLU A 368 35.05 7.42 -8.55
CA GLU A 368 35.17 6.37 -7.53
C GLU A 368 34.32 5.14 -7.93
N GLN A 369 34.93 4.20 -8.64
CA GLN A 369 34.29 2.90 -8.87
C GLN A 369 34.11 2.19 -7.52
N LYS A 370 32.87 2.09 -7.05
CA LYS A 370 32.52 1.30 -5.89
C LYS A 370 32.70 -0.19 -6.24
N LYS A 371 33.72 -0.83 -5.70
CA LYS A 371 33.79 -2.30 -5.71
C LYS A 371 32.74 -2.81 -4.74
N VAL A 372 31.57 -3.17 -5.24
CA VAL A 372 30.60 -3.95 -4.45
C VAL A 372 31.24 -5.29 -4.16
N ARG A 373 31.50 -5.58 -2.88
CA ARG A 373 31.97 -6.91 -2.47
C ARG A 373 30.77 -7.85 -2.52
N HIS A 374 30.73 -8.72 -3.51
CA HIS A 374 29.78 -9.80 -3.60
C HIS A 374 30.27 -10.97 -2.78
N THR A 375 29.42 -11.50 -1.91
CA THR A 375 29.63 -12.82 -1.32
C THR A 375 29.07 -13.82 -2.33
N LEU A 376 29.89 -14.22 -3.31
CA LEU A 376 29.46 -15.12 -4.38
C LEU A 376 29.02 -16.44 -3.78
N THR A 377 27.72 -16.67 -3.67
CA THR A 377 27.15 -18.01 -3.49
C THR A 377 26.89 -18.59 -4.87
N GLN A 378 27.44 -19.76 -5.15
CA GLN A 378 27.37 -20.41 -6.48
C GLN A 378 25.95 -20.83 -6.89
N ASN A 379 24.98 -20.83 -5.98
CA ASN A 379 23.60 -21.20 -6.24
C ASN A 379 22.67 -19.97 -6.18
N LEU A 380 22.10 -19.62 -7.33
CA LEU A 380 21.03 -18.65 -7.40
C LEU A 380 19.79 -19.17 -6.68
N PRO A 381 19.19 -18.40 -5.78
CA PRO A 381 17.91 -18.79 -5.20
C PRO A 381 16.84 -18.77 -6.29
N THR A 382 16.07 -19.84 -6.41
CA THR A 382 14.88 -19.88 -7.30
C THR A 382 13.77 -18.95 -6.83
N GLN A 383 13.80 -18.58 -5.55
CA GLN A 383 12.88 -17.62 -4.92
C GLN A 383 13.68 -16.65 -4.05
N ALA A 384 13.34 -15.37 -4.13
CA ALA A 384 14.11 -14.28 -3.52
C ALA A 384 14.20 -14.36 -2.00
N LEU A 385 13.13 -14.83 -1.33
CA LEU A 385 12.99 -14.88 0.12
C LEU A 385 12.97 -16.31 0.68
N LYS A 386 13.50 -17.28 -0.09
CA LYS A 386 13.63 -18.66 0.40
C LYS A 386 14.42 -18.70 1.71
N GLY A 387 13.86 -19.37 2.72
CA GLY A 387 14.45 -19.49 4.06
C GLY A 387 14.04 -18.40 5.04
N LEU A 388 13.35 -17.34 4.60
CA LEU A 388 12.78 -16.33 5.49
C LEU A 388 11.56 -16.92 6.23
N ARG A 389 11.50 -16.75 7.55
CA ARG A 389 10.44 -17.26 8.45
C ARG A 389 9.60 -16.10 8.99
N VAL A 390 8.30 -16.12 8.69
CA VAL A 390 7.37 -15.03 9.02
C VAL A 390 6.22 -15.57 9.87
N ILE A 391 6.00 -14.98 11.04
CA ILE A 391 4.78 -15.13 11.82
C ILE A 391 3.85 -13.99 11.48
N GLU A 392 2.62 -14.32 11.11
CA GLU A 392 1.56 -13.35 10.85
C GLU A 392 0.44 -13.49 11.87
N LEU A 393 0.18 -12.42 12.62
CA LEU A 393 -0.97 -12.22 13.51
C LEU A 393 -1.98 -11.26 12.87
N GLY A 394 -2.01 -11.23 11.52
CA GLY A 394 -2.83 -10.33 10.74
C GLY A 394 -4.25 -10.84 10.53
N GLN A 395 -5.18 -9.89 10.36
CA GLN A 395 -6.58 -10.16 10.04
C GLN A 395 -7.04 -9.29 8.86
N LEU A 396 -8.07 -9.77 8.15
CA LEU A 396 -8.72 -9.08 7.04
C LEU A 396 -7.78 -8.84 5.85
N THR A 397 -7.33 -7.59 5.62
CA THR A 397 -6.64 -7.20 4.38
C THR A 397 -5.17 -6.85 4.59
N THR A 398 -4.85 -5.90 5.44
CA THR A 398 -3.59 -5.15 5.43
C THR A 398 -2.35 -6.02 5.68
N ALA A 399 -2.23 -6.65 6.84
CA ALA A 399 -1.13 -7.57 7.14
C ALA A 399 -1.21 -8.86 6.31
N PRO A 400 -2.41 -9.47 6.09
CA PRO A 400 -2.54 -10.61 5.19
C PRO A 400 -2.02 -10.35 3.78
N LEU A 401 -2.24 -9.17 3.19
CA LEU A 401 -1.73 -8.81 1.87
C LEU A 401 -0.20 -8.78 1.84
N ALA A 402 0.44 -8.13 2.82
CA ALA A 402 1.90 -8.11 2.92
C ALA A 402 2.48 -9.52 3.06
N ALA A 403 1.94 -10.33 3.97
CA ALA A 403 2.35 -11.71 4.22
C ALA A 403 2.16 -12.62 3.00
N ARG A 404 1.06 -12.43 2.23
CA ARG A 404 0.85 -13.14 0.97
C ARG A 404 1.97 -12.90 -0.02
N HIS A 405 2.37 -11.63 -0.22
CA HIS A 405 3.47 -11.31 -1.14
C HIS A 405 4.80 -11.88 -0.66
N LEU A 406 5.07 -11.88 0.66
CA LEU A 406 6.26 -12.54 1.21
C LEU A 406 6.25 -14.05 0.92
N ALA A 407 5.10 -14.71 1.08
CA ALA A 407 4.94 -16.14 0.75
C ALA A 407 5.16 -16.42 -0.75
N MET A 408 4.59 -15.58 -1.65
CA MET A 408 4.80 -15.70 -3.11
C MET A 408 6.26 -15.54 -3.52
N LEU A 409 7.05 -14.83 -2.72
CA LEU A 409 8.50 -14.65 -2.92
C LEU A 409 9.35 -15.76 -2.26
N GLY A 410 8.71 -16.74 -1.62
CA GLY A 410 9.35 -17.93 -1.06
C GLY A 410 9.56 -17.94 0.46
N ALA A 411 9.04 -16.96 1.18
CA ALA A 411 9.05 -17.00 2.64
C ALA A 411 8.15 -18.11 3.19
N ASP A 412 8.58 -18.74 4.29
CA ASP A 412 7.74 -19.65 5.08
C ASP A 412 6.88 -18.84 6.04
N VAL A 413 5.58 -18.70 5.72
CA VAL A 413 4.65 -17.87 6.48
C VAL A 413 3.71 -18.75 7.30
N ILE A 414 3.75 -18.61 8.62
CA ILE A 414 2.79 -19.20 9.54
C ILE A 414 1.82 -18.11 10.00
N LYS A 415 0.56 -18.27 9.61
CA LYS A 415 -0.55 -17.44 10.06
C LYS A 415 -1.11 -17.99 11.37
N VAL A 416 -1.10 -17.19 12.41
CA VAL A 416 -1.71 -17.52 13.70
C VAL A 416 -3.10 -16.95 13.76
N GLU A 417 -4.08 -17.83 13.94
CA GLU A 417 -5.51 -17.48 13.99
C GLU A 417 -6.10 -17.77 15.39
N PRO A 418 -7.12 -17.01 15.82
CA PRO A 418 -7.82 -17.30 17.06
C PRO A 418 -8.62 -18.61 16.97
N PRO A 419 -9.10 -19.18 18.10
CA PRO A 419 -9.99 -20.31 18.10
C PRO A 419 -11.21 -20.13 17.18
N GLY A 420 -11.42 -21.10 16.28
CA GLY A 420 -12.44 -21.04 15.24
C GLY A 420 -12.02 -20.32 13.95
N GLY A 421 -10.78 -19.87 13.86
CA GLY A 421 -10.25 -19.13 12.71
C GLY A 421 -10.55 -17.63 12.74
N GLU A 422 -9.94 -16.85 11.85
CA GLU A 422 -10.24 -15.43 11.73
C GLU A 422 -11.61 -15.19 11.08
N SER A 423 -12.25 -14.06 11.40
CA SER A 423 -13.60 -13.71 10.95
C SER A 423 -13.77 -13.68 9.42
N ALA A 424 -12.72 -13.34 8.67
CA ALA A 424 -12.76 -13.30 7.21
C ALA A 424 -12.99 -14.68 6.56
N ARG A 425 -12.75 -15.79 7.27
CA ARG A 425 -13.08 -17.14 6.79
C ARG A 425 -14.58 -17.33 6.52
N ALA A 426 -15.43 -16.61 7.27
CA ALA A 426 -16.89 -16.66 7.14
C ALA A 426 -17.46 -15.53 6.25
N TRP A 427 -16.64 -14.70 5.64
CA TRP A 427 -17.12 -13.60 4.80
C TRP A 427 -17.60 -14.10 3.44
N ALA A 428 -18.83 -13.72 3.09
CA ALA A 428 -19.38 -13.99 1.77
C ALA A 428 -18.61 -13.25 0.67
N PRO A 429 -18.52 -13.83 -0.52
CA PRO A 429 -19.12 -15.09 -0.96
C PRO A 429 -18.32 -16.32 -0.50
N LEU A 430 -19.08 -17.37 -0.19
CA LEU A 430 -18.53 -18.64 0.31
C LEU A 430 -18.63 -19.73 -0.76
N ARG A 431 -17.61 -20.61 -0.82
CA ARG A 431 -17.62 -21.87 -1.54
C ARG A 431 -17.28 -22.99 -0.54
N ASN A 432 -18.21 -23.92 -0.31
CA ASN A 432 -18.06 -25.01 0.68
C ASN A 432 -17.60 -24.52 2.08
N GLY A 433 -18.17 -23.41 2.55
CA GLY A 433 -17.86 -22.85 3.87
C GLY A 433 -16.54 -22.05 3.95
N MET A 434 -15.81 -21.89 2.84
CA MET A 434 -14.59 -21.09 2.77
C MET A 434 -14.83 -19.79 1.98
N SER A 435 -14.35 -18.67 2.49
CA SER A 435 -14.48 -17.36 1.87
C SER A 435 -13.53 -17.19 0.68
N HIS A 436 -14.04 -16.75 -0.48
CA HIS A 436 -13.21 -16.34 -1.61
C HIS A 436 -12.27 -15.18 -1.26
N PHE A 437 -12.73 -14.24 -0.45
CA PHE A 437 -11.92 -13.13 0.03
C PHE A 437 -10.75 -13.62 0.90
N PHE A 438 -11.01 -14.54 1.82
CA PHE A 438 -9.98 -15.12 2.68
C PHE A 438 -8.91 -15.85 1.86
N VAL A 439 -9.34 -16.69 0.91
CA VAL A 439 -8.42 -17.43 0.02
C VAL A 439 -7.56 -16.48 -0.79
N ALA A 440 -8.17 -15.44 -1.39
CA ALA A 440 -7.44 -14.44 -2.18
C ALA A 440 -6.37 -13.69 -1.37
N SER A 441 -6.63 -13.44 -0.08
CA SER A 441 -5.73 -12.69 0.80
C SER A 441 -4.67 -13.56 1.50
N ASN A 442 -4.87 -14.90 1.54
CA ASN A 442 -4.06 -15.79 2.38
C ASN A 442 -3.46 -17.00 1.64
N GLY A 443 -3.50 -17.02 0.31
CA GLY A 443 -2.86 -18.10 -0.46
C GLY A 443 -1.40 -18.32 -0.07
N GLN A 444 -0.94 -19.58 -0.12
CA GLN A 444 0.44 -20.04 0.14
C GLN A 444 0.92 -19.95 1.59
N LYS A 445 0.08 -19.54 2.53
CA LYS A 445 0.42 -19.54 3.95
C LYS A 445 0.06 -20.88 4.57
N ARG A 446 0.78 -21.24 5.62
CA ARG A 446 0.37 -22.28 6.57
C ARG A 446 -0.37 -21.60 7.71
N SER A 447 -1.42 -22.22 8.22
CA SER A 447 -2.22 -21.64 9.30
C SER A 447 -2.30 -22.56 10.52
N ILE A 448 -2.28 -21.96 11.72
CA ILE A 448 -2.45 -22.63 13.01
C ILE A 448 -3.43 -21.87 13.88
N GLU A 449 -4.27 -22.61 14.61
CA GLU A 449 -5.18 -22.08 15.61
C GLU A 449 -4.49 -22.00 16.97
N LEU A 450 -4.44 -20.81 17.60
CA LEU A 450 -3.91 -20.61 18.94
C LEU A 450 -4.82 -19.71 19.76
N ASN A 451 -5.10 -20.14 20.99
CA ASN A 451 -5.76 -19.31 21.99
C ASN A 451 -4.71 -18.54 22.80
N LEU A 452 -4.39 -17.31 22.41
CA LEU A 452 -3.39 -16.49 23.11
C LEU A 452 -3.81 -16.04 24.54
N GLN A 453 -5.01 -16.43 25.03
CA GLN A 453 -5.35 -16.35 26.44
C GLN A 453 -4.81 -17.55 27.22
N ASP A 454 -4.53 -18.66 26.56
CA ASP A 454 -3.96 -19.87 27.13
C ASP A 454 -2.43 -19.75 27.28
N PRO A 455 -1.87 -20.06 28.47
CA PRO A 455 -0.43 -20.01 28.69
C PRO A 455 0.38 -20.98 27.81
N ASP A 456 -0.15 -22.19 27.53
CA ASP A 456 0.55 -23.20 26.75
C ASP A 456 0.65 -22.79 25.26
N ASP A 457 -0.38 -22.14 24.73
CA ASP A 457 -0.38 -21.59 23.39
C ASP A 457 0.56 -20.37 23.27
N ARG A 458 0.63 -19.52 24.32
CA ARG A 458 1.62 -18.44 24.37
C ARG A 458 3.05 -18.97 24.43
N MET A 459 3.32 -20.03 25.21
CA MET A 459 4.63 -20.66 25.22
C MET A 459 4.99 -21.22 23.84
N TYR A 460 4.05 -21.84 23.19
CA TYR A 460 4.28 -22.36 21.84
C TYR A 460 4.53 -21.24 20.81
N LEU A 461 3.78 -20.13 20.86
CA LEU A 461 4.07 -18.96 20.02
C LEU A 461 5.47 -18.41 20.31
N ALA A 462 5.90 -18.34 21.58
CA ALA A 462 7.25 -17.93 21.95
C ALA A 462 8.33 -18.85 21.36
N GLU A 463 8.09 -20.18 21.31
CA GLU A 463 9.00 -21.12 20.63
C GLU A 463 9.11 -20.86 19.12
N LEU A 464 7.98 -20.56 18.45
CA LEU A 464 8.03 -20.18 17.02
C LEU A 464 8.80 -18.87 16.81
N ILE A 465 8.64 -17.89 17.72
CA ILE A 465 9.31 -16.59 17.63
C ILE A 465 10.83 -16.71 17.74
N LYS A 466 11.37 -17.68 18.49
CA LYS A 466 12.83 -17.89 18.64
C LYS A 466 13.54 -18.02 17.30
N ASP A 467 12.89 -18.68 16.35
CA ASP A 467 13.45 -18.99 15.02
C ASP A 467 12.85 -18.13 13.90
N ALA A 468 11.95 -17.22 14.20
CA ALA A 468 11.31 -16.34 13.23
C ALA A 468 12.22 -15.17 12.85
N ASP A 469 12.14 -14.73 11.59
CA ASP A 469 12.79 -13.52 11.12
C ASP A 469 11.90 -12.29 11.30
N VAL A 470 10.59 -12.46 11.11
CA VAL A 470 9.60 -11.38 11.10
C VAL A 470 8.38 -11.79 11.91
N LEU A 471 7.89 -10.87 12.73
CA LEU A 471 6.53 -10.91 13.29
C LEU A 471 5.76 -9.73 12.74
N LEU A 472 4.68 -10.02 11.99
CA LEU A 472 3.81 -9.04 11.34
C LEU A 472 2.41 -9.08 11.96
N GLU A 473 1.87 -7.90 12.31
CA GLU A 473 0.53 -7.82 12.87
C GLU A 473 -0.21 -6.53 12.43
N ASN A 474 -1.55 -6.55 12.51
CA ASN A 474 -2.41 -5.38 12.35
C ASN A 474 -3.50 -5.29 13.42
N MET A 475 -3.18 -5.69 14.63
CA MET A 475 -4.06 -5.60 15.79
C MET A 475 -4.18 -4.16 16.29
N LYS A 476 -5.09 -3.91 17.22
CA LYS A 476 -5.12 -2.62 17.90
C LYS A 476 -3.80 -2.40 18.67
N PRO A 477 -3.21 -1.19 18.60
CA PRO A 477 -1.99 -0.89 19.32
C PRO A 477 -2.06 -1.32 20.79
N GLY A 478 -1.02 -2.03 21.25
CA GLY A 478 -0.94 -2.57 22.61
C GLY A 478 -1.69 -3.89 22.86
N ALA A 479 -2.44 -4.43 21.90
CA ALA A 479 -3.14 -5.71 22.08
C ALA A 479 -2.16 -6.86 22.26
N LEU A 480 -1.15 -6.95 21.40
CA LEU A 480 -0.11 -7.99 21.47
C LEU A 480 0.72 -7.87 22.75
N ALA A 481 1.02 -6.65 23.19
CA ALA A 481 1.73 -6.39 24.47
C ALA A 481 0.92 -6.91 25.68
N LYS A 482 -0.41 -6.75 25.70
CA LYS A 482 -1.29 -7.28 26.76
C LYS A 482 -1.30 -8.81 26.81
N MET A 483 -0.96 -9.48 25.70
CA MET A 483 -0.82 -10.94 25.63
C MET A 483 0.58 -11.42 26.03
N GLY A 484 1.47 -10.51 26.45
CA GLY A 484 2.83 -10.83 26.88
C GLY A 484 3.91 -10.69 25.79
N PHE A 485 3.57 -10.17 24.63
CA PHE A 485 4.48 -10.02 23.49
C PHE A 485 4.73 -8.54 23.13
N ALA A 486 5.05 -7.71 24.15
CA ALA A 486 5.58 -6.38 23.92
C ALA A 486 6.91 -6.45 23.13
N TYR A 487 7.28 -5.38 22.43
CA TYR A 487 8.49 -5.40 21.59
C TYR A 487 9.75 -5.76 22.37
N GLU A 488 9.88 -5.28 23.60
CA GLU A 488 10.98 -5.59 24.50
C GLU A 488 11.01 -7.08 24.87
N THR A 489 9.83 -7.70 25.04
CA THR A 489 9.71 -9.15 25.27
C THR A 489 10.10 -9.92 24.01
N LEU A 490 9.65 -9.48 22.84
CA LEU A 490 10.02 -10.08 21.55
C LEU A 490 11.54 -10.06 21.36
N GLN A 491 12.20 -8.94 21.68
CA GLN A 491 13.66 -8.82 21.61
C GLN A 491 14.37 -9.74 22.63
N THR A 492 13.78 -9.99 23.78
CA THR A 492 14.32 -10.92 24.78
C THR A 492 14.24 -12.37 24.27
N ILE A 493 13.14 -12.74 23.62
CA ILE A 493 12.94 -14.08 23.03
C ILE A 493 13.85 -14.28 21.80
N ASN A 494 13.91 -13.26 20.94
CA ASN A 494 14.69 -13.30 19.70
C ASN A 494 15.27 -11.89 19.40
N PRO A 495 16.55 -11.63 19.73
CA PRO A 495 17.18 -10.32 19.50
C PRO A 495 17.26 -9.91 18.02
N ARG A 496 16.99 -10.81 17.10
CA ARG A 496 17.04 -10.56 15.65
C ARG A 496 15.66 -10.37 15.03
N ILE A 497 14.57 -10.44 15.80
CA ILE A 497 13.20 -10.34 15.29
C ILE A 497 12.93 -8.96 14.69
N ILE A 498 12.41 -8.91 13.48
CA ILE A 498 11.84 -7.72 12.88
C ILE A 498 10.36 -7.70 13.27
N TYR A 499 9.95 -6.69 14.03
CA TYR A 499 8.56 -6.48 14.40
C TYR A 499 7.93 -5.45 13.45
N CYS A 500 6.83 -5.79 12.79
CA CYS A 500 6.10 -4.90 11.91
C CYS A 500 4.64 -4.80 12.38
N ALA A 501 4.25 -3.61 12.83
CA ALA A 501 2.88 -3.29 13.21
C ALA A 501 2.25 -2.32 12.20
N ILE A 502 1.08 -2.69 11.67
CA ILE A 502 0.30 -1.85 10.77
C ILE A 502 -1.03 -1.53 11.45
N SER A 503 -1.28 -0.27 11.73
CA SER A 503 -2.51 0.13 12.41
C SER A 503 -3.14 1.37 11.77
N GLY A 504 -4.39 1.67 12.12
CA GLY A 504 -5.10 2.80 11.51
C GLY A 504 -4.41 4.13 11.70
N PHE A 505 -3.85 4.37 12.90
CA PHE A 505 -3.32 5.67 13.30
C PHE A 505 -1.86 5.64 13.78
N GLY A 506 -1.21 4.48 13.73
CA GLY A 506 0.13 4.26 14.28
C GLY A 506 0.12 3.87 15.77
N ILE A 507 1.26 3.35 16.24
CA ILE A 507 1.45 3.00 17.66
C ILE A 507 1.50 4.29 18.50
N ASP A 508 2.26 5.28 18.03
CA ASP A 508 2.32 6.62 18.61
C ASP A 508 1.26 7.50 17.97
N SER A 509 0.12 7.66 18.66
CA SER A 509 -1.08 8.30 18.13
C SER A 509 -1.81 9.09 19.20
N VAL A 510 -2.46 10.21 18.78
CA VAL A 510 -3.41 10.95 19.64
C VAL A 510 -4.76 10.22 19.79
N TYR A 511 -4.94 9.10 19.10
CA TYR A 511 -6.17 8.31 19.10
C TYR A 511 -6.01 6.92 19.74
N PRO A 512 -5.57 6.83 21.03
CA PRO A 512 -5.29 5.55 21.68
C PRO A 512 -6.56 4.69 21.72
N GLY A 513 -6.48 3.49 21.15
CA GLY A 513 -7.58 2.52 21.18
C GLY A 513 -8.79 2.85 20.27
N ARG A 514 -8.73 3.93 19.48
CA ARG A 514 -9.78 4.25 18.49
C ARG A 514 -9.88 3.13 17.46
N PRO A 515 -11.08 2.57 17.23
CA PRO A 515 -11.27 1.58 16.18
C PRO A 515 -11.01 2.19 14.81
N ALA A 516 -10.26 1.49 13.98
CA ALA A 516 -10.01 1.89 12.59
C ALA A 516 -10.37 0.72 11.65
N VAL A 517 -11.00 1.08 10.54
CA VAL A 517 -11.21 0.24 9.36
C VAL A 517 -10.81 1.08 8.14
N ASP A 518 -10.56 0.45 7.01
CA ASP A 518 -10.16 1.14 5.77
C ASP A 518 -10.93 2.45 5.54
N THR A 519 -12.28 2.39 5.59
CA THR A 519 -13.13 3.55 5.28
C THR A 519 -12.95 4.70 6.28
N VAL A 520 -12.72 4.41 7.57
CA VAL A 520 -12.41 5.43 8.59
C VAL A 520 -11.09 6.12 8.27
N VAL A 521 -10.10 5.35 7.83
CA VAL A 521 -8.82 5.92 7.40
C VAL A 521 -8.98 6.76 6.14
N GLN A 522 -9.75 6.29 5.15
CA GLN A 522 -10.06 7.08 3.95
C GLN A 522 -10.72 8.42 4.29
N ALA A 523 -11.64 8.45 5.26
CA ALA A 523 -12.26 9.69 5.74
C ALA A 523 -11.24 10.65 6.36
N MET A 524 -10.40 10.15 7.27
CA MET A 524 -9.49 10.96 8.09
C MET A 524 -8.14 11.29 7.43
N SER A 525 -7.89 10.82 6.22
CA SER A 525 -6.67 11.07 5.43
C SER A 525 -6.87 11.96 4.20
N GLY A 526 -8.07 12.55 4.03
CA GLY A 526 -8.40 13.41 2.89
C GLY A 526 -8.81 12.67 1.61
N MET A 527 -8.74 11.34 1.59
CA MET A 527 -9.06 10.54 0.39
C MET A 527 -10.53 10.75 -0.05
N MET A 528 -11.48 10.73 0.89
CA MET A 528 -12.90 10.93 0.58
C MET A 528 -13.21 12.37 0.14
N ASP A 529 -12.42 13.36 0.56
CA ASP A 529 -12.57 14.74 0.07
C ASP A 529 -12.20 14.88 -1.41
N THR A 530 -11.22 14.10 -1.87
CA THR A 530 -10.79 14.12 -3.29
C THR A 530 -11.76 13.39 -4.23
N THR A 531 -12.61 12.52 -3.70
CA THR A 531 -13.53 11.68 -4.46
C THR A 531 -14.97 12.04 -4.10
N ARG A 532 -15.70 12.68 -5.03
CA ARG A 532 -17.05 13.19 -4.75
C ARG A 532 -18.03 12.81 -5.85
N CYS A 533 -19.26 12.51 -5.44
CA CYS A 533 -20.42 12.38 -6.32
C CYS A 533 -21.35 13.59 -6.06
N GLY A 534 -21.26 14.63 -6.87
CA GLY A 534 -21.79 15.94 -6.54
C GLY A 534 -21.12 16.50 -5.29
N ASP A 535 -21.92 16.92 -4.30
CA ASP A 535 -21.42 17.43 -3.00
C ASP A 535 -21.12 16.30 -1.99
N THR A 536 -21.54 15.08 -2.26
CA THR A 536 -21.36 13.96 -1.34
C THR A 536 -19.95 13.38 -1.47
N PRO A 537 -19.14 13.38 -0.39
CA PRO A 537 -17.85 12.69 -0.38
C PRO A 537 -18.09 11.18 -0.41
N VAL A 538 -17.36 10.48 -1.27
CA VAL A 538 -17.46 9.03 -1.40
C VAL A 538 -16.11 8.37 -1.19
N LYS A 539 -16.13 7.19 -0.55
CA LYS A 539 -14.92 6.38 -0.44
C LYS A 539 -14.51 5.82 -1.80
N ALA A 540 -13.24 5.54 -1.99
CA ALA A 540 -12.81 4.62 -3.03
C ALA A 540 -13.53 3.28 -2.85
N GLY A 541 -14.02 2.68 -3.92
CA GLY A 541 -14.69 1.39 -3.85
C GLY A 541 -13.75 0.29 -3.37
N ILE A 542 -12.50 0.31 -3.83
CA ILE A 542 -11.43 -0.56 -3.32
C ILE A 542 -11.00 -0.12 -1.90
N SER A 543 -10.48 -1.06 -1.12
CA SER A 543 -9.91 -0.79 0.22
C SER A 543 -8.54 -0.14 0.12
N ALA A 544 -8.50 1.09 -0.41
CA ALA A 544 -7.25 1.74 -0.83
C ALA A 544 -6.26 1.96 0.32
N ALA A 545 -6.73 2.29 1.53
CA ALA A 545 -5.88 2.47 2.71
C ALA A 545 -5.30 1.14 3.22
N ASP A 546 -6.12 0.08 3.27
CA ASP A 546 -5.67 -1.26 3.64
C ASP A 546 -4.62 -1.79 2.66
N ILE A 547 -4.90 -1.68 1.36
CA ILE A 547 -4.04 -2.20 0.29
C ILE A 547 -2.67 -1.50 0.35
N THR A 548 -2.67 -0.18 0.38
CA THR A 548 -1.41 0.58 0.38
C THR A 548 -0.66 0.48 1.71
N GLY A 549 -1.37 0.33 2.83
CA GLY A 549 -0.79 -0.03 4.12
C GLY A 549 -0.05 -1.38 4.08
N GLY A 550 -0.67 -2.40 3.48
CA GLY A 550 -0.05 -3.72 3.28
C GLY A 550 1.15 -3.68 2.33
N GLN A 551 1.06 -2.95 1.22
CA GLN A 551 2.18 -2.72 0.29
C GLN A 551 3.36 -2.00 0.98
N THR A 552 3.07 -1.01 1.82
CA THR A 552 4.08 -0.34 2.65
C THR A 552 4.74 -1.33 3.63
N GLY A 553 3.95 -2.22 4.25
CA GLY A 553 4.45 -3.28 5.12
C GLY A 553 5.41 -4.22 4.39
N LEU A 554 5.07 -4.65 3.17
CA LEU A 554 5.95 -5.48 2.33
C LEU A 554 7.31 -4.79 2.10
N LEU A 555 7.30 -3.54 1.62
CA LEU A 555 8.52 -2.77 1.36
C LEU A 555 9.40 -2.67 2.60
N LEU A 556 8.80 -2.31 3.73
CA LEU A 556 9.56 -2.03 4.95
C LEU A 556 10.11 -3.29 5.62
N ILE A 557 9.41 -4.41 5.55
CA ILE A 557 9.94 -5.70 6.01
C ILE A 557 11.19 -6.06 5.20
N ILE A 558 11.16 -5.92 3.88
CA ILE A 558 12.32 -6.22 3.02
C ILE A 558 13.47 -5.24 3.31
N ALA A 559 13.18 -3.95 3.49
CA ALA A 559 14.18 -2.96 3.86
C ALA A 559 14.79 -3.24 5.24
N ALA A 560 13.99 -3.67 6.21
CA ALA A 560 14.45 -4.05 7.55
C ALA A 560 15.35 -5.29 7.53
N ILE A 561 15.06 -6.26 6.67
CA ILE A 561 15.93 -7.43 6.45
C ILE A 561 17.30 -6.97 5.94
N ALA A 562 17.32 -6.13 4.90
CA ALA A 562 18.56 -5.59 4.35
C ALA A 562 19.35 -4.77 5.40
N TRP A 563 18.65 -3.99 6.22
CA TRP A 563 19.27 -3.25 7.31
C TRP A 563 19.84 -4.17 8.39
N ARG A 564 19.10 -5.22 8.78
CA ARG A 564 19.55 -6.23 9.75
C ARG A 564 20.80 -6.99 9.24
N GLU A 565 20.82 -7.38 7.98
CA GLU A 565 22.00 -8.03 7.36
C GLU A 565 23.25 -7.12 7.40
N LYS A 566 23.05 -5.81 7.20
CA LYS A 566 24.13 -4.81 7.20
C LYS A 566 24.64 -4.46 8.60
N THR A 567 23.78 -4.41 9.62
CA THR A 567 24.08 -3.88 10.95
C THR A 567 24.12 -4.92 12.04
N GLY A 568 23.55 -6.11 11.81
CA GLY A 568 23.36 -7.14 12.83
C GLY A 568 22.19 -6.88 13.79
N HIS A 569 21.50 -5.72 13.70
CA HIS A 569 20.44 -5.33 14.62
C HIS A 569 19.05 -5.56 14.05
N ALA A 570 18.12 -5.93 14.89
CA ALA A 570 16.69 -5.96 14.60
C ALA A 570 16.07 -4.57 14.74
N CYS A 571 14.84 -4.41 14.23
CA CYS A 571 14.09 -3.17 14.37
C CYS A 571 12.59 -3.42 14.51
N ALA A 572 11.89 -2.42 15.06
CA ALA A 572 10.44 -2.36 15.01
C ALA A 572 9.99 -1.30 13.99
N ILE A 573 8.96 -1.64 13.25
CA ILE A 573 8.36 -0.82 12.20
C ILE A 573 6.95 -0.46 12.65
N ASP A 574 6.64 0.84 12.64
CA ASP A 574 5.29 1.37 12.87
C ASP A 574 4.76 2.01 11.59
N ILE A 575 3.64 1.48 11.08
CA ILE A 575 2.93 1.98 9.91
C ILE A 575 1.56 2.47 10.35
N SER A 576 1.31 3.77 10.10
CA SER A 576 -0.01 4.36 10.22
C SER A 576 -0.68 4.37 8.84
N MET A 577 -1.81 3.69 8.73
CA MET A 577 -2.60 3.71 7.49
C MET A 577 -3.08 5.14 7.17
N GLN A 578 -3.28 6.00 8.19
CA GLN A 578 -3.63 7.42 8.00
C GLN A 578 -2.49 8.21 7.35
N ASP A 579 -1.23 7.98 7.77
CA ASP A 579 -0.06 8.60 7.11
C ASP A 579 0.03 8.17 5.64
N VAL A 580 -0.16 6.87 5.37
CA VAL A 580 -0.15 6.33 4.01
C VAL A 580 -1.29 6.91 3.18
N GLY A 581 -2.51 6.97 3.74
CA GLY A 581 -3.67 7.59 3.08
C GLY A 581 -3.45 9.07 2.75
N ALA A 582 -2.88 9.83 3.68
CA ALA A 582 -2.53 11.24 3.45
C ALA A 582 -1.46 11.37 2.34
N TRP A 583 -0.45 10.50 2.33
CA TRP A 583 0.55 10.45 1.25
C TRP A 583 -0.08 10.20 -0.13
N LEU A 584 -1.12 9.37 -0.23
CA LEU A 584 -1.83 9.17 -1.50
C LEU A 584 -2.48 10.45 -2.03
N THR A 585 -2.82 11.41 -1.16
CA THR A 585 -3.45 12.69 -1.54
C THR A 585 -2.45 13.81 -1.81
N GLN A 586 -1.14 13.59 -1.59
CA GLN A 586 -0.12 14.66 -1.57
C GLN A 586 -0.06 15.53 -2.82
N HIS A 587 -0.37 14.97 -4.01
CA HIS A 587 -0.41 15.73 -5.26
C HIS A 587 -1.46 16.86 -5.22
N ARG A 588 -2.51 16.72 -4.37
CA ARG A 588 -3.56 17.72 -4.19
C ARG A 588 -3.16 18.87 -3.25
N TRP A 589 -2.16 18.66 -2.40
CA TRP A 589 -1.79 19.61 -1.33
C TRP A 589 -1.30 20.96 -1.85
N ASN A 590 -0.71 20.96 -3.03
CA ASN A 590 -0.22 22.16 -3.71
C ASN A 590 -1.07 22.52 -4.94
N GLY A 591 -2.29 21.97 -5.06
CA GLY A 591 -3.28 22.31 -6.06
C GLY A 591 -3.22 21.54 -7.39
N ALA A 592 -2.40 20.47 -7.50
CA ALA A 592 -2.41 19.61 -8.68
C ALA A 592 -3.74 18.84 -8.82
N THR A 593 -4.12 18.51 -10.04
CA THR A 593 -5.31 17.71 -10.34
C THR A 593 -4.95 16.60 -11.32
N LEU A 594 -5.63 15.45 -11.21
CA LEU A 594 -5.52 14.41 -12.23
C LEU A 594 -6.11 14.88 -13.56
N SER A 595 -5.58 14.35 -14.66
CA SER A 595 -6.15 14.53 -15.98
C SER A 595 -7.62 14.09 -15.99
N ARG A 596 -8.49 14.84 -16.67
CA ARG A 596 -9.92 14.54 -16.81
C ARG A 596 -10.25 14.14 -18.25
N ASN A 597 -9.50 13.24 -18.82
CA ASN A 597 -9.84 12.65 -20.11
C ASN A 597 -11.07 11.74 -19.96
N SER A 598 -11.85 11.63 -21.03
CA SER A 598 -13.04 10.76 -21.05
C SER A 598 -12.66 9.41 -21.62
N TYR A 599 -12.88 8.36 -20.86
CA TYR A 599 -12.62 6.98 -21.28
C TYR A 599 -13.85 6.10 -21.08
N PRO A 600 -14.04 5.06 -21.91
CA PRO A 600 -15.04 4.02 -21.65
C PRO A 600 -14.75 3.31 -20.34
N ILE A 601 -15.78 3.11 -19.52
CA ILE A 601 -15.67 2.43 -18.23
C ILE A 601 -15.98 0.95 -18.43
N SER A 602 -15.04 0.08 -18.05
CA SER A 602 -15.26 -1.36 -17.96
C SER A 602 -15.86 -1.72 -16.61
N SER A 603 -16.77 -2.68 -16.57
CA SER A 603 -17.16 -3.32 -15.32
C SER A 603 -16.02 -4.19 -14.79
N VAL A 604 -16.08 -4.54 -13.48
CA VAL A 604 -15.10 -5.47 -12.89
C VAL A 604 -15.09 -6.80 -13.65
N ALA A 605 -16.26 -7.33 -14.06
CA ALA A 605 -16.35 -8.56 -14.82
C ALA A 605 -15.66 -8.45 -16.20
N GLN A 606 -15.85 -7.33 -16.90
CA GLN A 606 -15.16 -7.08 -18.17
C GLN A 606 -13.65 -6.98 -17.99
N ALA A 607 -13.19 -6.30 -16.95
CA ALA A 607 -11.77 -6.18 -16.64
C ALA A 607 -11.13 -7.55 -16.30
N CYS A 608 -11.79 -8.39 -15.50
CA CYS A 608 -11.30 -9.72 -15.14
C CYS A 608 -11.24 -10.69 -16.33
N THR A 609 -12.11 -10.53 -17.34
CA THR A 609 -12.13 -11.34 -18.56
C THR A 609 -11.45 -10.70 -19.75
N HIS A 610 -10.87 -9.52 -19.58
CA HIS A 610 -10.20 -8.79 -20.65
C HIS A 610 -9.01 -9.60 -21.20
N PRO A 611 -8.78 -9.60 -22.53
CA PRO A 611 -7.67 -10.31 -23.14
C PRO A 611 -6.28 -9.97 -22.54
N GLN A 612 -6.08 -8.73 -22.05
CA GLN A 612 -4.87 -8.33 -21.35
C GLN A 612 -4.72 -9.06 -20.01
N THR A 613 -5.79 -9.15 -19.20
CA THR A 613 -5.81 -9.88 -17.92
C THR A 613 -5.45 -11.36 -18.11
N ILE A 614 -6.02 -11.97 -19.17
CA ILE A 614 -5.77 -13.37 -19.52
C ILE A 614 -4.34 -13.57 -20.01
N ALA A 615 -3.86 -12.75 -20.95
CA ALA A 615 -2.53 -12.86 -21.52
C ALA A 615 -1.39 -12.63 -20.50
N ARG A 616 -1.66 -11.88 -19.44
CA ARG A 616 -0.73 -11.63 -18.35
C ARG A 616 -0.92 -12.58 -17.16
N GLU A 617 -1.85 -13.54 -17.27
CA GLU A 617 -2.12 -14.55 -16.23
C GLU A 617 -2.38 -13.94 -14.84
N LEU A 618 -3.07 -12.79 -14.78
CA LEU A 618 -3.28 -12.05 -13.55
C LEU A 618 -4.22 -12.78 -12.56
N ILE A 619 -5.09 -13.64 -13.09
CA ILE A 619 -5.99 -14.49 -12.32
C ILE A 619 -5.70 -15.94 -12.70
N ALA A 620 -5.23 -16.72 -11.76
CA ALA A 620 -4.83 -18.11 -11.98
C ALA A 620 -5.69 -19.07 -11.15
N THR A 621 -5.92 -20.27 -11.66
CA THR A 621 -6.65 -21.33 -10.94
C THR A 621 -5.67 -22.22 -10.18
N ARG A 622 -5.96 -22.51 -8.90
CA ARG A 622 -5.23 -23.47 -8.06
C ARG A 622 -6.24 -24.40 -7.35
N GLN A 623 -5.82 -25.63 -7.13
CA GLN A 623 -6.61 -26.59 -6.36
C GLN A 623 -6.20 -26.56 -4.88
N ASP A 624 -7.20 -26.69 -4.00
CA ASP A 624 -6.96 -26.97 -2.59
C ASP A 624 -6.67 -28.46 -2.33
N SER A 625 -6.43 -28.81 -1.07
CA SER A 625 -6.14 -30.20 -0.66
C SER A 625 -7.29 -31.19 -0.95
N ASN A 626 -8.50 -30.69 -1.21
CA ASN A 626 -9.68 -31.49 -1.53
C ASN A 626 -9.93 -31.57 -3.05
N GLY A 627 -9.04 -31.01 -3.88
CA GLY A 627 -9.17 -30.98 -5.33
C GLY A 627 -10.13 -29.89 -5.85
N GLN A 628 -10.59 -28.98 -4.98
CA GLN A 628 -11.47 -27.90 -5.37
C GLN A 628 -10.66 -26.75 -6.00
N SER A 629 -11.13 -26.25 -7.13
CA SER A 629 -10.49 -25.13 -7.84
C SER A 629 -10.85 -23.78 -7.22
N TRP A 630 -9.84 -22.92 -7.12
CA TRP A 630 -9.93 -21.55 -6.63
C TRP A 630 -9.20 -20.60 -7.57
N GLU A 631 -9.81 -19.48 -7.84
CA GLU A 631 -9.19 -18.39 -8.57
C GLU A 631 -8.35 -17.54 -7.60
N ILE A 632 -7.06 -17.37 -7.93
CA ILE A 632 -6.09 -16.65 -7.10
C ILE A 632 -5.46 -15.55 -7.94
N ILE A 633 -5.28 -14.38 -7.36
CA ILE A 633 -4.64 -13.25 -8.03
C ILE A 633 -3.10 -13.39 -7.99
N ALA A 634 -2.46 -13.21 -9.13
CA ALA A 634 -1.01 -13.22 -9.25
C ALA A 634 -0.38 -11.93 -8.65
N SER A 635 0.93 -11.95 -8.43
CA SER A 635 1.68 -10.75 -8.05
C SER A 635 1.83 -9.82 -9.26
N PRO A 636 1.69 -8.50 -9.08
CA PRO A 636 1.96 -7.54 -10.13
C PRO A 636 3.46 -7.21 -10.28
N MET A 637 4.32 -7.84 -9.49
CA MET A 637 5.78 -7.68 -9.57
C MET A 637 6.35 -8.75 -10.49
N HIS A 638 6.88 -8.36 -11.64
CA HIS A 638 7.56 -9.27 -12.56
C HIS A 638 9.08 -9.09 -12.43
N LEU A 639 9.73 -10.05 -11.75
CA LEU A 639 11.18 -10.11 -11.59
C LEU A 639 11.75 -11.21 -12.51
N SER A 640 12.69 -10.84 -13.38
CA SER A 640 13.19 -11.77 -14.43
C SER A 640 13.94 -12.98 -13.90
N LEU A 641 14.58 -12.86 -12.72
CA LEU A 641 15.40 -13.93 -12.13
C LEU A 641 14.67 -14.68 -11.01
N THR A 642 13.93 -13.96 -10.18
CA THR A 642 13.27 -14.50 -8.98
C THR A 642 11.78 -14.15 -8.95
N PRO A 643 10.99 -14.59 -9.96
CA PRO A 643 9.58 -14.25 -10.05
C PRO A 643 8.80 -14.76 -8.84
N PRO A 644 7.83 -13.98 -8.32
CA PRO A 644 6.86 -14.48 -7.36
C PRO A 644 6.12 -15.69 -7.91
N GLN A 645 5.89 -16.69 -7.08
CA GLN A 645 5.25 -17.94 -7.50
C GLN A 645 3.90 -18.11 -6.81
N LEU A 646 2.93 -18.62 -7.52
CA LEU A 646 1.64 -19.03 -6.97
C LEU A 646 1.75 -20.44 -6.41
N GLY A 647 1.61 -20.58 -5.11
CA GLY A 647 1.60 -21.86 -4.40
C GLY A 647 0.17 -22.37 -4.07
N PRO A 648 0.06 -23.25 -3.09
CA PRO A 648 -1.21 -23.88 -2.73
C PRO A 648 -2.21 -22.91 -2.10
N VAL A 649 -3.47 -23.26 -2.16
CA VAL A 649 -4.56 -22.60 -1.43
C VAL A 649 -4.38 -22.86 0.06
N ILE A 650 -4.63 -21.84 0.89
CA ILE A 650 -4.59 -22.01 2.34
C ILE A 650 -5.71 -22.96 2.80
N GLY A 651 -5.34 -23.94 3.65
CA GLY A 651 -6.27 -24.87 4.25
C GLY A 651 -6.98 -24.33 5.50
N GLN A 652 -7.70 -25.23 6.19
CA GLN A 652 -8.18 -24.96 7.54
C GLN A 652 -6.99 -24.80 8.50
N PRO A 653 -7.12 -24.00 9.57
CA PRO A 653 -6.04 -23.86 10.53
C PRO A 653 -5.73 -25.22 11.19
N SER A 654 -4.45 -25.54 11.27
CA SER A 654 -4.00 -26.75 11.95
C SER A 654 -4.27 -26.65 13.44
N LYS A 655 -4.72 -27.73 14.06
CA LYS A 655 -4.77 -27.90 15.52
C LYS A 655 -3.47 -28.51 16.05
N ASP A 656 -2.68 -29.11 15.16
CA ASP A 656 -1.38 -29.67 15.52
C ASP A 656 -0.29 -28.59 15.46
N ARG A 657 0.69 -28.69 16.34
CA ARG A 657 1.82 -27.75 16.41
C ARG A 657 2.64 -27.80 15.13
N LEU A 658 2.68 -26.69 14.39
CA LEU A 658 3.48 -26.54 13.19
C LEU A 658 4.97 -26.34 13.54
N ARG A 659 5.86 -26.77 12.65
CA ARG A 659 7.29 -26.46 12.71
C ARG A 659 7.67 -25.67 11.46
N TRP A 660 8.74 -24.91 11.55
CA TRP A 660 9.32 -24.27 10.38
C TRP A 660 9.77 -25.32 9.36
N ASN A 661 9.57 -25.02 8.08
CA ASN A 661 10.11 -25.87 7.02
C ASN A 661 11.65 -25.85 7.08
N SER A 662 12.27 -26.96 6.67
CA SER A 662 13.72 -26.98 6.49
C SER A 662 14.11 -25.95 5.42
N PRO A 663 15.20 -25.18 5.60
CA PRO A 663 15.62 -24.11 4.69
C PRO A 663 15.95 -24.60 3.27
#